data_3e55ae3d218fc9f47c7a90d9197af8b0
#
_entry.id   3e55ae3d218fc9f47c7a90d9197af8b0
#
_cell.length_a   1.000
_cell.length_b   1.000
_cell.length_c   1.000
_cell.angle_alpha   90.00
_cell.angle_beta   90.00
_cell.angle_gamma   90.00
#
_symmetry.space_group_name_H-M   'P 1'
#
loop_
_entity.id
_entity.type
_entity.pdbx_description
1 polymer ?
#
loop_
_entity_poly.entity_id
_entity_poly.type
_entity_poly.pdbx_seq_one_letter_code
_entity_poly.pdbx_strand_id
1 'polypeptide(L)'
;MQEVADALRLDTELSADSAAYIEELYEQYLAAPDSVEADWRAYFDKYPKGDQPHSNVREQFLLLGRNSSRVQAVVQSSVSTEHERRQIGVLQLIAAYRNRGHQKAKLDPLGLAKREIVPDLDLAAHGLTQSDLDTVFNTGNLLIGKDEATLGEMVQAMEATYCASIGAEYMHIVDTKEKRWIQQRLEGARGQFNFTAEQKKHVLERLTAAEGLEKFLGNKYVGAKRFGVEGGESFIPMVDALIQRAGSVGCKEVVIGMPHRGRLNLLVNIMGKNPADLFGEFEGKSLHKKGSGDVKYHQGFSSNVMTPGGEVHLALAFNPSHLEIVGPVVEGSVRARQVRRKDIGGDDVLPVIVHGDAAFAGQGVNQETFQMSQTRGYTVGGTVHIVVNNQVGFTTSDPRDARSTEYCTDIAKMIHAPIFHVHGDDPESVLFVAQLAHDFRHTFRKDVVIDMFCYRRRGHNEADEPAATQPMMYQVINKKTTTRALYADQLVQESVLDRAKADQMVEDYRADLEAGKHVANALVLEPNTKMFVDWAPYLGHDYTDVWDTTCSEDRLKELGRKMRELPEGFVMQRQVAKVIDDRLKMQTGEMPLNWGAAETLAYASILDDGYLVRLTGEDVGRGTFSHRHAKLHNQVDGSTYIPLCHIKENQPRTAIYDSLLSEMAVLGFEYGYATTLPKSLIIWEAQFGDFANCAQVVIDQFIASGETKWERVCGLTLLLPHGFEGQGPEHSSARLERFLQLCAEDNMQVMTPTTPAQIFHALRRQAIRPIRKPMIIMSPKSLLRHKLATSTLSELANGTFQTVIDEIDNINKADVTRLVLCGGKVYYDLLEKRREQELNNTAIVRIEQLYPYPEQRIAEVLAQYPNVKDIVWTQEEPKNQGAWLFIAPRLYDDVMKSAKPVRISYAGREASAAPACGSPYLHAKQQAQLVNDALAIVAE
;
A
#
# COMPACT_ATOMS: atom_id res chain seq x y z
N MET A 1 39.17 23.74 -9.38
CA MET A 1 39.03 22.28 -9.16
C MET A 1 37.56 21.83 -9.09
N GLN A 2 36.69 22.56 -8.39
CA GLN A 2 35.25 22.22 -8.31
C GLN A 2 34.57 22.35 -9.67
N GLU A 3 34.84 23.43 -10.42
CA GLU A 3 34.27 23.68 -11.76
C GLU A 3 34.73 22.65 -12.81
N VAL A 4 35.93 22.11 -12.71
CA VAL A 4 36.42 21.07 -13.63
C VAL A 4 35.82 19.70 -13.28
N ALA A 5 35.63 19.43 -11.99
CA ALA A 5 34.96 18.20 -11.54
C ALA A 5 33.46 18.19 -11.89
N ASP A 6 32.82 19.35 -11.88
CA ASP A 6 31.40 19.49 -12.23
C ASP A 6 31.21 19.45 -13.76
N ALA A 7 32.16 19.94 -14.55
CA ALA A 7 32.16 19.81 -16.01
C ALA A 7 32.37 18.35 -16.47
N LEU A 8 33.24 17.60 -15.80
CA LEU A 8 33.48 16.17 -16.08
C LEU A 8 32.30 15.27 -15.66
N ARG A 9 31.46 15.69 -14.73
CA ARG A 9 30.23 14.97 -14.34
C ARG A 9 29.10 15.11 -15.35
N LEU A 10 29.19 16.04 -16.26
CA LEU A 10 28.14 16.28 -17.28
C LEU A 10 28.37 15.49 -18.59
N ASP A 11 29.52 14.85 -18.74
CA ASP A 11 29.86 14.09 -19.94
C ASP A 11 29.63 12.60 -19.71
N THR A 12 28.44 12.10 -20.11
CA THR A 12 27.98 10.73 -19.89
C THR A 12 28.62 9.67 -20.79
N GLU A 13 29.56 10.03 -21.65
CA GLU A 13 30.20 9.09 -22.59
C GLU A 13 31.42 8.37 -22.04
N LEU A 14 31.86 8.69 -20.83
CA LEU A 14 33.09 8.13 -20.25
C LEU A 14 32.73 7.17 -19.08
N SER A 15 33.05 5.88 -19.25
CA SER A 15 32.85 4.89 -18.21
C SER A 15 33.88 5.05 -17.07
N ALA A 16 33.48 4.71 -15.83
CA ALA A 16 34.31 4.82 -14.63
C ALA A 16 35.63 3.99 -14.72
N ASP A 17 35.65 2.94 -15.53
CA ASP A 17 36.82 2.07 -15.72
C ASP A 17 37.96 2.72 -16.54
N SER A 18 37.68 3.82 -17.23
CA SER A 18 38.64 4.58 -18.05
C SER A 18 39.19 5.83 -17.36
N ALA A 19 38.73 6.15 -16.16
CA ALA A 19 39.04 7.43 -15.48
C ALA A 19 40.56 7.60 -15.23
N ALA A 20 41.28 6.56 -14.82
CA ALA A 20 42.70 6.62 -14.55
C ALA A 20 43.52 6.85 -15.82
N TYR A 21 43.13 6.26 -16.95
CA TYR A 21 43.76 6.44 -18.24
C TYR A 21 43.53 7.84 -18.79
N ILE A 22 42.34 8.37 -18.64
CA ILE A 22 41.98 9.72 -19.08
C ILE A 22 42.69 10.76 -18.23
N GLU A 23 42.86 10.52 -16.92
CA GLU A 23 43.61 11.39 -16.02
C GLU A 23 45.08 11.44 -16.42
N GLU A 24 45.69 10.31 -16.81
CA GLU A 24 47.06 10.24 -17.29
C GLU A 24 47.25 11.00 -18.63
N LEU A 25 46.31 10.86 -19.57
CA LEU A 25 46.34 11.61 -20.85
C LEU A 25 46.13 13.12 -20.62
N TYR A 26 45.27 13.52 -19.64
CA TYR A 26 45.07 14.92 -19.28
C TYR A 26 46.33 15.55 -18.66
N GLU A 27 47.04 14.81 -17.80
CA GLU A 27 48.33 15.23 -17.28
C GLU A 27 49.39 15.39 -18.39
N GLN A 28 49.46 14.48 -19.34
CA GLN A 28 50.31 14.60 -20.51
C GLN A 28 49.98 15.82 -21.36
N TYR A 29 48.68 16.07 -21.57
CA TYR A 29 48.20 17.27 -22.27
C TYR A 29 48.59 18.55 -21.53
N LEU A 30 48.43 18.62 -20.20
CA LEU A 30 48.85 19.78 -19.42
C LEU A 30 50.36 20.05 -19.47
N ALA A 31 51.20 18.99 -19.50
CA ALA A 31 52.62 19.10 -19.58
C ALA A 31 53.12 19.50 -20.99
N ALA A 32 52.56 18.89 -22.04
CA ALA A 32 52.85 19.17 -23.43
C ALA A 32 51.64 18.85 -24.32
N PRO A 33 50.81 19.83 -24.71
CA PRO A 33 49.57 19.61 -25.46
C PRO A 33 49.76 18.82 -26.77
N ASP A 34 50.94 18.88 -27.36
CA ASP A 34 51.28 18.14 -28.59
C ASP A 34 51.66 16.68 -28.35
N SER A 35 51.75 16.24 -27.12
CA SER A 35 52.09 14.84 -26.76
C SER A 35 50.90 13.87 -26.79
N VAL A 36 49.69 14.38 -26.88
CA VAL A 36 48.47 13.56 -26.98
C VAL A 36 47.87 13.60 -28.38
N GLU A 37 47.09 12.57 -28.75
CA GLU A 37 46.46 12.49 -30.07
C GLU A 37 45.50 13.64 -30.31
N ALA A 38 45.28 14.01 -31.57
CA ALA A 38 44.52 15.20 -31.99
C ALA A 38 43.08 15.23 -31.40
N ASP A 39 42.43 14.08 -31.31
CA ASP A 39 41.08 13.95 -30.79
C ASP A 39 40.98 14.23 -29.27
N TRP A 40 41.98 13.72 -28.53
CA TRP A 40 42.11 14.00 -27.10
C TRP A 40 42.48 15.43 -26.81
N ARG A 41 43.33 16.04 -27.68
CA ARG A 41 43.64 17.47 -27.58
C ARG A 41 42.38 18.31 -27.75
N ALA A 42 41.62 18.04 -28.82
CA ALA A 42 40.36 18.75 -29.08
C ALA A 42 39.31 18.58 -28.00
N TYR A 43 39.34 17.44 -27.28
CA TYR A 43 38.52 17.18 -26.13
C TYR A 43 38.94 18.03 -24.92
N PHE A 44 40.23 18.00 -24.57
CA PHE A 44 40.75 18.67 -23.37
C PHE A 44 40.79 20.21 -23.55
N ASP A 45 40.87 20.74 -24.76
CA ASP A 45 40.81 22.19 -25.04
C ASP A 45 39.47 22.83 -24.70
N LYS A 46 38.42 22.00 -24.48
CA LYS A 46 37.09 22.48 -24.06
C LYS A 46 37.01 22.80 -22.56
N TYR A 47 38.00 22.37 -21.78
CA TYR A 47 37.98 22.53 -20.32
C TYR A 47 38.94 23.62 -19.85
N PRO A 48 38.64 24.36 -18.78
CA PRO A 48 39.54 25.35 -18.21
C PRO A 48 40.83 24.67 -17.72
N LYS A 49 41.99 25.21 -18.16
CA LYS A 49 43.30 24.70 -17.75
C LYS A 49 43.54 25.03 -16.27
N GLY A 50 43.75 24.01 -15.44
CA GLY A 50 44.16 24.20 -14.06
C GLY A 50 45.59 24.73 -13.96
N ASP A 51 45.88 25.51 -12.92
CA ASP A 51 47.21 26.17 -12.74
C ASP A 51 48.36 25.23 -12.44
N GLN A 52 48.09 23.95 -12.09
CA GLN A 52 49.15 22.92 -11.85
C GLN A 52 48.67 21.48 -12.19
N PRO A 53 49.56 20.62 -12.70
CA PRO A 53 49.28 19.18 -12.89
C PRO A 53 48.91 18.48 -11.59
N HIS A 54 47.95 17.58 -11.64
CA HIS A 54 47.48 16.78 -10.49
C HIS A 54 48.59 15.90 -9.87
N SER A 55 49.50 15.42 -10.71
CA SER A 55 50.71 14.69 -10.30
C SER A 55 51.58 15.49 -9.33
N ASN A 56 51.75 16.79 -9.58
CA ASN A 56 52.51 17.67 -8.69
C ASN A 56 51.82 17.90 -7.34
N VAL A 57 50.53 17.98 -7.37
CA VAL A 57 49.71 18.12 -6.10
C VAL A 57 49.79 16.81 -5.31
N ARG A 58 49.68 15.67 -5.97
CA ARG A 58 49.82 14.34 -5.35
C ARG A 58 51.24 14.13 -4.80
N GLU A 59 52.27 14.53 -5.53
CA GLU A 59 53.65 14.44 -5.08
C GLU A 59 53.93 15.34 -3.86
N GLN A 60 53.32 16.55 -3.85
CA GLN A 60 53.39 17.43 -2.68
C GLN A 60 52.71 16.81 -1.46
N PHE A 61 51.56 16.17 -1.62
CA PHE A 61 50.89 15.46 -0.49
C PHE A 61 51.71 14.22 -0.07
N LEU A 62 52.33 13.50 -0.96
CA LEU A 62 53.25 12.39 -0.64
C LEU A 62 54.51 12.88 0.09
N LEU A 63 55.05 14.04 -0.30
CA LEU A 63 56.15 14.69 0.37
C LEU A 63 55.77 15.23 1.73
N LEU A 64 54.59 15.83 1.90
CA LEU A 64 54.03 16.22 3.17
C LEU A 64 53.80 15.01 4.08
N GLY A 65 53.28 13.93 3.56
CA GLY A 65 53.14 12.64 4.25
C GLY A 65 54.47 12.04 4.68
N ARG A 66 55.51 12.15 3.83
CA ARG A 66 56.88 11.69 4.18
C ARG A 66 57.59 12.64 5.15
N ASN A 67 57.29 13.93 5.13
CA ASN A 67 57.88 14.93 6.05
C ASN A 67 57.17 15.03 7.38
N SER A 68 55.87 14.60 7.48
CA SER A 68 55.16 14.51 8.76
C SER A 68 55.71 13.42 9.67
N SER A 69 56.52 12.50 9.12
CA SER A 69 57.25 11.50 9.91
C SER A 69 58.50 12.03 10.63
N ARG A 70 58.76 13.35 10.64
CA ARG A 70 59.91 13.95 11.34
C ARG A 70 59.57 15.13 12.29
N VAL A 71 58.43 15.12 12.91
CA VAL A 71 58.22 15.85 14.16
C VAL A 71 58.16 14.79 15.25
N GLN A 72 59.30 14.39 15.72
CA GLN A 72 59.45 13.71 16.99
C GLN A 72 59.10 14.75 18.11
N ALA A 73 57.84 14.83 18.48
CA ALA A 73 57.49 15.20 19.86
C ALA A 73 57.65 13.92 20.67
N VAL A 74 58.74 13.87 21.43
CA VAL A 74 58.97 12.87 22.47
C VAL A 74 57.85 13.02 23.49
N VAL A 75 56.79 12.24 23.37
CA VAL A 75 56.00 11.78 24.51
C VAL A 75 56.26 10.27 24.53
N GLN A 76 57.12 9.86 25.45
CA GLN A 76 57.25 8.47 25.82
C GLN A 76 55.94 7.99 26.43
N SER A 77 55.02 7.48 25.61
CA SER A 77 54.08 6.46 26.00
C SER A 77 54.55 5.17 25.35
N SER A 78 54.96 4.22 26.13
CA SER A 78 55.47 2.91 25.72
C SER A 78 54.31 1.98 25.27
N VAL A 79 53.54 2.42 24.31
CA VAL A 79 52.59 1.53 23.60
C VAL A 79 53.33 1.01 22.36
N SER A 80 53.58 -0.27 22.29
CA SER A 80 54.29 -0.86 21.16
C SER A 80 53.48 -0.66 19.88
N THR A 81 54.10 -0.38 18.77
CA THR A 81 53.48 -0.28 17.43
C THR A 81 52.68 -1.54 17.09
N GLU A 82 52.96 -2.65 17.71
CA GLU A 82 52.22 -3.90 17.57
C GLU A 82 50.90 -3.86 18.36
N HIS A 83 50.84 -3.28 19.53
CA HIS A 83 49.59 -3.10 20.26
C HIS A 83 48.65 -2.16 19.52
N GLU A 84 49.14 -1.07 18.95
CA GLU A 84 48.29 -0.17 18.10
C GLU A 84 47.74 -0.87 16.89
N ARG A 85 48.53 -1.72 16.22
CA ARG A 85 48.07 -2.52 15.11
C ARG A 85 46.99 -3.50 15.54
N ARG A 86 47.14 -4.18 16.70
CA ARG A 86 46.13 -5.08 17.24
C ARG A 86 44.86 -4.31 17.68
N GLN A 87 44.99 -3.10 18.23
CA GLN A 87 43.86 -2.23 18.54
C GLN A 87 43.00 -1.91 17.29
N ILE A 88 43.64 -1.68 16.15
CA ILE A 88 42.95 -1.50 14.87
C ILE A 88 42.17 -2.80 14.49
N GLY A 89 42.81 -3.97 14.67
CA GLY A 89 42.18 -5.27 14.48
C GLY A 89 40.92 -5.48 15.34
N VAL A 90 41.00 -5.05 16.61
CA VAL A 90 39.83 -5.10 17.54
C VAL A 90 38.68 -4.23 17.04
N LEU A 91 38.95 -3.01 16.57
CA LEU A 91 37.92 -2.13 16.04
C LEU A 91 37.30 -2.70 14.75
N GLN A 92 38.10 -3.35 13.90
CA GLN A 92 37.63 -4.05 12.71
C GLN A 92 36.76 -5.27 13.05
N LEU A 93 37.15 -6.05 14.07
CA LEU A 93 36.40 -7.18 14.58
C LEU A 93 35.02 -6.73 15.13
N ILE A 94 34.98 -5.64 15.90
CA ILE A 94 33.70 -5.06 16.37
C ILE A 94 32.80 -4.69 15.19
N ALA A 95 33.35 -4.05 14.17
CA ALA A 95 32.61 -3.72 12.94
C ALA A 95 32.13 -4.98 12.19
N ALA A 96 32.94 -6.04 12.14
CA ALA A 96 32.57 -7.32 11.53
C ALA A 96 31.39 -7.98 12.27
N TYR A 97 31.39 -8.04 13.59
CA TYR A 97 30.25 -8.58 14.36
C TYR A 97 28.97 -7.78 14.12
N ARG A 98 29.03 -6.47 14.06
CA ARG A 98 27.86 -5.61 13.75
C ARG A 98 27.31 -5.83 12.35
N ASN A 99 28.19 -6.10 11.39
CA ASN A 99 27.80 -6.31 10.00
C ASN A 99 27.36 -7.75 9.70
N ARG A 100 28.01 -8.74 10.31
CA ARG A 100 27.88 -10.15 9.90
C ARG A 100 27.57 -11.10 11.05
N GLY A 101 27.45 -10.62 12.28
CA GLY A 101 27.15 -11.47 13.43
C GLY A 101 25.84 -12.25 13.28
N HIS A 102 24.85 -11.66 12.61
CA HIS A 102 23.58 -12.32 12.31
C HIS A 102 23.73 -13.64 11.55
N GLN A 103 24.75 -13.79 10.69
CA GLN A 103 25.01 -15.01 9.94
C GLN A 103 25.49 -16.17 10.83
N LYS A 104 26.06 -15.84 12.00
CA LYS A 104 26.48 -16.82 13.03
C LYS A 104 25.40 -17.03 14.11
N ALA A 105 24.38 -16.18 14.18
CA ALA A 105 23.34 -16.21 15.20
C ALA A 105 22.53 -17.53 15.18
N LYS A 106 22.20 -18.06 16.35
CA LYS A 106 21.48 -19.34 16.55
C LYS A 106 19.97 -19.14 16.33
N LEU A 107 19.57 -18.96 15.08
CA LEU A 107 18.21 -18.61 14.73
C LEU A 107 17.30 -19.81 14.47
N ASP A 108 17.82 -20.88 13.85
CA ASP A 108 17.02 -22.02 13.43
C ASP A 108 16.67 -22.96 14.63
N PRO A 109 15.38 -23.03 15.03
CA PRO A 109 14.95 -23.91 16.12
C PRO A 109 15.08 -25.40 15.80
N LEU A 110 15.22 -25.75 14.52
CA LEU A 110 15.37 -27.15 14.11
C LEU A 110 16.84 -27.58 14.05
N GLY A 111 17.77 -26.62 14.00
CA GLY A 111 19.21 -26.89 13.86
C GLY A 111 19.61 -27.55 12.53
N LEU A 112 18.79 -27.41 11.49
CA LEU A 112 19.01 -28.00 10.17
C LEU A 112 19.72 -27.06 9.21
N ALA A 113 19.70 -25.75 9.47
CA ALA A 113 20.37 -24.77 8.65
C ALA A 113 21.89 -24.98 8.67
N LYS A 114 22.46 -25.23 7.50
CA LYS A 114 23.92 -25.26 7.32
C LYS A 114 24.41 -23.81 7.38
N ARG A 115 25.19 -23.52 8.42
CA ARG A 115 25.80 -22.20 8.54
C ARG A 115 27.10 -22.19 7.76
N GLU A 116 27.27 -21.18 6.96
CA GLU A 116 28.55 -20.90 6.33
C GLU A 116 29.54 -20.41 7.39
N ILE A 117 30.82 -20.74 7.19
CA ILE A 117 31.89 -20.15 7.97
C ILE A 117 31.95 -18.67 7.58
N VAL A 118 31.90 -17.79 8.57
CA VAL A 118 32.02 -16.35 8.38
C VAL A 118 33.44 -15.91 8.76
N PRO A 119 34.39 -15.89 7.81
CA PRO A 119 35.78 -15.65 8.14
C PRO A 119 36.05 -14.33 8.82
N ASP A 120 35.22 -13.30 8.51
CA ASP A 120 35.35 -11.96 9.12
C ASP A 120 35.06 -11.94 10.63
N LEU A 121 34.49 -13.00 11.20
CA LEU A 121 34.26 -13.12 12.63
C LEU A 121 35.40 -13.84 13.38
N ASP A 122 36.39 -14.34 12.63
CA ASP A 122 37.55 -15.01 13.20
C ASP A 122 38.64 -14.00 13.60
N LEU A 123 39.29 -14.21 14.74
CA LEU A 123 40.37 -13.34 15.21
C LEU A 123 41.51 -13.19 14.18
N ALA A 124 41.82 -14.30 13.49
CA ALA A 124 42.91 -14.35 12.52
C ALA A 124 42.70 -13.41 11.32
N ALA A 125 41.45 -13.17 10.92
CA ALA A 125 41.13 -12.23 9.83
C ALA A 125 41.53 -10.78 10.17
N HIS A 126 41.64 -10.47 11.44
CA HIS A 126 42.02 -9.14 11.95
C HIS A 126 43.44 -9.07 12.51
N GLY A 127 44.27 -10.08 12.27
CA GLY A 127 45.61 -10.14 12.79
C GLY A 127 45.70 -10.34 14.30
N LEU A 128 44.61 -10.87 14.92
CA LEU A 128 44.49 -11.21 16.33
C LEU A 128 44.62 -12.74 16.51
N THR A 129 45.02 -13.16 17.71
CA THR A 129 45.22 -14.59 18.00
C THR A 129 44.56 -14.95 19.33
N GLN A 130 44.48 -16.24 19.65
CA GLN A 130 43.97 -16.70 20.95
C GLN A 130 44.79 -16.20 22.15
N SER A 131 46.08 -15.94 21.93
CA SER A 131 46.94 -15.37 23.01
C SER A 131 46.63 -13.91 23.32
N ASP A 132 45.85 -13.23 22.46
CA ASP A 132 45.45 -11.83 22.68
C ASP A 132 44.20 -11.69 23.53
N LEU A 133 43.48 -12.80 23.83
CA LEU A 133 42.21 -12.77 24.58
C LEU A 133 42.32 -12.11 25.95
N ASP A 134 43.46 -12.25 26.64
CA ASP A 134 43.73 -11.64 27.95
C ASP A 134 44.29 -10.23 27.85
N THR A 135 44.59 -9.74 26.65
CA THR A 135 45.14 -8.41 26.42
C THR A 135 44.03 -7.37 26.50
N VAL A 136 44.29 -6.29 27.23
CA VAL A 136 43.36 -5.16 27.39
C VAL A 136 43.47 -4.23 26.19
N PHE A 137 42.34 -3.88 25.62
CA PHE A 137 42.20 -2.94 24.50
C PHE A 137 41.13 -1.89 24.81
N ASN A 138 41.22 -0.75 24.14
CA ASN A 138 40.13 0.23 24.15
C ASN A 138 38.92 -0.31 23.41
N THR A 139 37.75 -0.21 24.03
CA THR A 139 36.48 -0.72 23.46
C THR A 139 35.99 0.11 22.28
N GLY A 140 36.60 1.26 22.01
CA GLY A 140 36.20 2.19 20.97
C GLY A 140 34.76 2.68 21.18
N ASN A 141 33.87 2.23 20.35
CA ASN A 141 32.45 2.56 20.46
C ASN A 141 31.55 1.36 20.78
N LEU A 142 32.13 0.24 21.24
CA LEU A 142 31.38 -0.93 21.73
C LEU A 142 30.82 -0.61 23.13
N LEU A 143 29.51 -0.74 23.29
CA LEU A 143 28.80 -0.28 24.50
C LEU A 143 28.67 -1.40 25.54
N ILE A 144 29.78 -1.78 26.17
CA ILE A 144 29.81 -2.80 27.22
C ILE A 144 29.96 -2.21 28.64
N GLY A 145 29.84 -0.89 28.80
CA GLY A 145 29.89 -0.22 30.07
C GLY A 145 31.31 0.00 30.61
N LYS A 146 32.34 -0.19 29.79
CA LYS A 146 33.75 0.01 30.08
C LYS A 146 34.44 0.65 28.88
N ASP A 147 35.38 1.55 29.08
CA ASP A 147 36.20 2.16 28.02
C ASP A 147 37.35 1.23 27.58
N GLU A 148 37.79 0.34 28.48
CA GLU A 148 38.82 -0.66 28.26
C GLU A 148 38.36 -2.02 28.80
N ALA A 149 38.61 -3.10 28.02
CA ALA A 149 38.28 -4.45 28.39
C ALA A 149 39.25 -5.43 27.74
N THR A 150 39.34 -6.66 28.24
CA THR A 150 40.08 -7.71 27.54
C THR A 150 39.40 -8.08 26.20
N LEU A 151 40.19 -8.50 25.24
CA LEU A 151 39.61 -8.97 23.96
C LEU A 151 38.57 -10.10 24.17
N GLY A 152 38.86 -10.99 25.15
CA GLY A 152 37.94 -12.08 25.52
C GLY A 152 36.58 -11.57 26.03
N GLU A 153 36.58 -10.55 26.92
CA GLU A 153 35.34 -9.91 27.39
C GLU A 153 34.56 -9.26 26.20
N MET A 154 35.27 -8.59 25.28
CA MET A 154 34.65 -7.98 24.11
C MET A 154 34.06 -9.03 23.16
N VAL A 155 34.79 -10.09 22.87
CA VAL A 155 34.30 -11.18 22.03
C VAL A 155 33.06 -11.86 22.63
N GLN A 156 33.10 -12.16 23.94
CA GLN A 156 31.96 -12.72 24.65
C GLN A 156 30.74 -11.80 24.59
N ALA A 157 30.94 -10.48 24.77
CA ALA A 157 29.84 -9.51 24.66
C ALA A 157 29.27 -9.44 23.25
N MET A 158 30.11 -9.45 22.21
CA MET A 158 29.68 -9.44 20.81
C MET A 158 28.97 -10.73 20.42
N GLU A 159 29.46 -11.89 20.83
CA GLU A 159 28.82 -13.20 20.63
C GLU A 159 27.44 -13.26 21.27
N ALA A 160 27.35 -12.80 22.53
CA ALA A 160 26.08 -12.75 23.25
C ALA A 160 25.06 -11.80 22.60
N THR A 161 25.54 -10.69 22.03
CA THR A 161 24.69 -9.67 21.40
C THR A 161 24.23 -10.07 20.01
N TYR A 162 25.14 -10.53 19.15
CA TYR A 162 24.92 -10.65 17.69
C TYR A 162 24.85 -12.08 17.16
N CYS A 163 25.27 -13.08 17.99
CA CYS A 163 25.39 -14.47 17.54
C CYS A 163 24.57 -15.45 18.39
N ALA A 164 23.81 -14.98 19.37
CA ALA A 164 22.95 -15.82 20.21
C ALA A 164 21.56 -16.02 19.56
N SER A 165 20.49 -15.81 20.30
CA SER A 165 19.11 -15.96 19.80
C SER A 165 18.61 -14.80 18.96
N ILE A 166 19.41 -13.72 18.84
CA ILE A 166 19.10 -12.52 18.04
C ILE A 166 20.19 -12.31 17.01
N GLY A 167 19.78 -12.10 15.76
CA GLY A 167 20.59 -11.57 14.67
C GLY A 167 20.04 -10.20 14.27
N ALA A 168 20.90 -9.18 14.09
CA ALA A 168 20.44 -7.84 13.76
C ALA A 168 21.10 -7.32 12.49
N GLU A 169 20.32 -6.86 11.55
CA GLU A 169 20.77 -6.18 10.35
C GLU A 169 20.33 -4.71 10.38
N TYR A 170 21.28 -3.81 10.60
CA TYR A 170 21.02 -2.37 10.69
C TYR A 170 22.19 -1.53 10.16
N MET A 171 23.30 -2.15 9.80
CA MET A 171 24.47 -1.43 9.33
C MET A 171 24.30 -0.78 7.96
N HIS A 172 23.31 -1.23 7.18
CA HIS A 172 22.88 -0.63 5.92
C HIS A 172 22.12 0.71 6.11
N ILE A 173 21.67 1.03 7.31
CA ILE A 173 21.02 2.31 7.63
C ILE A 173 22.06 3.43 7.50
N VAL A 174 21.69 4.50 6.77
CA VAL A 174 22.59 5.64 6.54
C VAL A 174 22.63 6.58 7.76
N ASP A 175 21.49 6.80 8.42
CA ASP A 175 21.40 7.72 9.57
C ASP A 175 22.19 7.18 10.78
N THR A 176 23.17 7.98 11.22
CA THR A 176 24.04 7.63 12.36
C THR A 176 23.27 7.59 13.68
N LYS A 177 22.23 8.42 13.86
CA LYS A 177 21.44 8.44 15.11
C LYS A 177 20.66 7.14 15.25
N GLU A 178 20.03 6.68 14.18
CA GLU A 178 19.29 5.40 14.15
C GLU A 178 20.22 4.23 14.45
N LYS A 179 21.39 4.14 13.78
CA LYS A 179 22.39 3.10 14.04
C LYS A 179 22.86 3.09 15.50
N ARG A 180 23.21 4.26 16.04
CA ARG A 180 23.67 4.38 17.43
C ARG A 180 22.58 4.00 18.42
N TRP A 181 21.34 4.40 18.16
CA TRP A 181 20.20 4.07 18.98
C TRP A 181 19.98 2.54 19.09
N ILE A 182 20.11 1.81 17.96
CA ILE A 182 20.03 0.35 17.93
C ILE A 182 21.21 -0.27 18.68
N GLN A 183 22.46 0.17 18.41
CA GLN A 183 23.66 -0.30 19.08
C GLN A 183 23.55 -0.20 20.60
N GLN A 184 23.12 0.96 21.11
CA GLN A 184 22.97 1.20 22.54
C GLN A 184 22.05 0.17 23.21
N ARG A 185 20.97 -0.21 22.55
CA ARG A 185 20.00 -1.15 23.12
C ARG A 185 20.46 -2.60 23.03
N LEU A 186 20.98 -3.00 21.89
CA LEU A 186 21.46 -4.37 21.68
C LEU A 186 22.70 -4.65 22.54
N GLU A 187 23.73 -3.80 22.45
CA GLU A 187 24.99 -3.96 23.15
C GLU A 187 24.84 -3.71 24.67
N GLY A 188 23.88 -2.89 25.07
CA GLY A 188 23.53 -2.70 26.49
C GLY A 188 22.84 -3.93 27.09
N ALA A 189 21.97 -4.62 26.31
CA ALA A 189 21.28 -5.82 26.77
C ALA A 189 22.17 -7.08 26.74
N ARG A 190 22.99 -7.25 25.70
CA ARG A 190 23.92 -8.41 25.57
C ARG A 190 23.23 -9.76 25.75
N GLY A 191 22.02 -9.92 25.21
CA GLY A 191 21.21 -11.12 25.36
C GLY A 191 20.70 -11.40 26.78
N GLN A 192 20.85 -10.46 27.71
CA GLN A 192 20.31 -10.56 29.08
C GLN A 192 19.16 -9.56 29.23
N PHE A 193 17.96 -10.09 29.45
CA PHE A 193 16.75 -9.27 29.57
C PHE A 193 16.26 -9.26 31.02
N ASN A 194 15.99 -8.09 31.56
CA ASN A 194 15.56 -7.90 32.94
C ASN A 194 14.03 -8.06 33.07
N PHE A 195 13.47 -9.20 32.65
CA PHE A 195 12.07 -9.49 32.88
C PHE A 195 11.82 -9.95 34.33
N THR A 196 10.76 -9.39 34.93
CA THR A 196 10.35 -9.80 36.29
C THR A 196 9.74 -11.20 36.27
N ALA A 197 9.66 -11.83 37.45
CA ALA A 197 9.03 -13.15 37.59
C ALA A 197 7.57 -13.14 37.11
N GLU A 198 6.85 -12.05 37.32
CA GLU A 198 5.47 -11.87 36.85
C GLU A 198 5.39 -11.80 35.34
N GLN A 199 6.31 -11.04 34.71
CA GLN A 199 6.39 -10.96 33.24
C GLN A 199 6.71 -12.33 32.63
N LYS A 200 7.67 -13.06 33.21
CA LYS A 200 8.01 -14.42 32.75
C LYS A 200 6.82 -15.39 32.87
N LYS A 201 6.09 -15.34 34.00
CA LYS A 201 4.85 -16.13 34.17
C LYS A 201 3.79 -15.78 33.15
N HIS A 202 3.59 -14.47 32.90
CA HIS A 202 2.66 -13.99 31.88
C HIS A 202 3.02 -14.51 30.47
N VAL A 203 4.31 -14.54 30.11
CA VAL A 203 4.77 -15.18 28.86
C VAL A 203 4.38 -16.64 28.78
N LEU A 204 4.58 -17.39 29.88
CA LEU A 204 4.17 -18.81 29.94
C LEU A 204 2.65 -18.98 29.82
N GLU A 205 1.85 -18.09 30.40
CA GLU A 205 0.39 -18.06 30.24
C GLU A 205 0.00 -17.87 28.77
N ARG A 206 0.64 -16.90 28.08
CA ARG A 206 0.36 -16.66 26.66
C ARG A 206 0.78 -17.83 25.77
N LEU A 207 1.93 -18.45 26.04
CA LEU A 207 2.36 -19.69 25.36
C LEU A 207 1.41 -20.85 25.63
N THR A 208 0.92 -20.97 26.87
CA THR A 208 -0.05 -22.00 27.27
C THR A 208 -1.38 -21.79 26.53
N ALA A 209 -1.82 -20.55 26.40
CA ALA A 209 -3.02 -20.19 25.64
C ALA A 209 -2.85 -20.49 24.14
N ALA A 210 -1.70 -20.13 23.55
CA ALA A 210 -1.41 -20.40 22.15
C ALA A 210 -1.42 -21.90 21.84
N GLU A 211 -0.64 -22.70 22.56
CA GLU A 211 -0.55 -24.14 22.39
C GLU A 211 -1.88 -24.84 22.75
N GLY A 212 -2.53 -24.37 23.82
CA GLY A 212 -3.77 -24.96 24.31
C GLY A 212 -4.91 -24.90 23.32
N LEU A 213 -5.09 -23.74 22.67
CA LEU A 213 -6.12 -23.58 21.63
C LEU A 213 -5.85 -24.48 20.43
N GLU A 214 -4.59 -24.55 19.94
CA GLU A 214 -4.25 -25.42 18.81
C GLU A 214 -4.51 -26.89 19.12
N LYS A 215 -4.13 -27.37 20.32
CA LYS A 215 -4.40 -28.74 20.78
C LYS A 215 -5.90 -29.00 20.89
N PHE A 216 -6.64 -28.05 21.45
CA PHE A 216 -8.09 -28.17 21.61
C PHE A 216 -8.80 -28.33 20.28
N LEU A 217 -8.51 -27.39 19.33
CA LEU A 217 -9.09 -27.43 17.99
C LEU A 217 -8.65 -28.67 17.19
N GLY A 218 -7.38 -29.08 17.33
CA GLY A 218 -6.84 -30.25 16.66
C GLY A 218 -7.49 -31.57 17.12
N ASN A 219 -7.82 -31.68 18.40
CA ASN A 219 -8.49 -32.85 18.97
C ASN A 219 -9.99 -32.87 18.69
N LYS A 220 -10.66 -31.70 18.77
CA LYS A 220 -12.10 -31.62 18.60
C LYS A 220 -12.53 -31.63 17.13
N TYR A 221 -11.75 -30.99 16.24
CA TYR A 221 -12.06 -30.83 14.82
C TYR A 221 -10.94 -31.42 13.94
N VAL A 222 -10.76 -32.73 14.02
CA VAL A 222 -9.68 -33.46 13.31
C VAL A 222 -9.73 -33.17 11.81
N GLY A 223 -8.59 -32.79 11.21
CA GLY A 223 -8.44 -32.55 9.78
C GLY A 223 -9.11 -31.25 9.27
N ALA A 224 -9.85 -30.53 10.11
CA ALA A 224 -10.44 -29.26 9.71
C ALA A 224 -9.36 -28.17 9.52
N LYS A 225 -9.39 -27.49 8.39
CA LYS A 225 -8.46 -26.37 8.08
C LYS A 225 -8.59 -25.27 9.13
N ARG A 226 -7.48 -24.89 9.77
CA ARG A 226 -7.37 -23.82 10.74
C ARG A 226 -6.11 -22.97 10.57
N PHE A 227 -5.11 -23.46 9.84
CA PHE A 227 -3.80 -22.85 9.65
C PHE A 227 -3.14 -22.49 10.99
N GLY A 228 -2.94 -23.50 11.85
CA GLY A 228 -2.44 -23.33 13.19
C GLY A 228 -1.04 -22.73 13.27
N VAL A 229 -0.73 -22.14 14.43
CA VAL A 229 0.57 -21.50 14.71
C VAL A 229 1.55 -22.46 15.40
N GLU A 230 1.21 -23.75 15.48
CA GLU A 230 2.05 -24.78 16.14
C GLU A 230 3.48 -24.76 15.57
N GLY A 231 4.45 -24.53 16.44
CA GLY A 231 5.87 -24.36 16.14
C GLY A 231 6.30 -22.88 16.03
N GLY A 232 5.36 -21.95 16.13
CA GLY A 232 5.57 -20.51 16.18
C GLY A 232 4.75 -19.84 17.29
N GLU A 233 4.49 -20.55 18.39
CA GLU A 233 3.63 -20.11 19.50
C GLU A 233 4.07 -18.78 20.12
N SER A 234 5.36 -18.44 20.06
CA SER A 234 5.91 -17.16 20.53
C SER A 234 5.34 -15.93 19.81
N PHE A 235 4.68 -16.11 18.66
CA PHE A 235 3.93 -15.06 17.97
C PHE A 235 2.85 -14.43 18.87
N ILE A 236 2.16 -15.23 19.68
CA ILE A 236 1.08 -14.71 20.56
C ILE A 236 1.62 -13.81 21.68
N PRO A 237 2.59 -14.22 22.53
CA PRO A 237 3.20 -13.30 23.49
C PRO A 237 3.93 -12.12 22.83
N MET A 238 4.47 -12.24 21.61
CA MET A 238 5.05 -11.13 20.86
C MET A 238 4.02 -10.03 20.56
N VAL A 239 2.86 -10.40 20.00
CA VAL A 239 1.81 -9.45 19.67
C VAL A 239 1.22 -8.83 20.95
N ASP A 240 1.02 -9.62 21.99
CA ASP A 240 0.59 -9.08 23.30
C ASP A 240 1.58 -8.04 23.82
N ALA A 241 2.88 -8.35 23.83
CA ALA A 241 3.93 -7.41 24.27
C ALA A 241 3.96 -6.13 23.44
N LEU A 242 3.77 -6.19 22.12
CA LEU A 242 3.66 -5.02 21.25
C LEU A 242 2.47 -4.14 21.63
N ILE A 243 1.30 -4.74 21.85
CA ILE A 243 0.07 -4.02 22.23
C ILE A 243 0.25 -3.35 23.60
N GLN A 244 0.75 -4.10 24.60
CA GLN A 244 0.99 -3.57 25.94
C GLN A 244 2.03 -2.45 25.94
N ARG A 245 3.11 -2.59 25.15
CA ARG A 245 4.14 -1.55 25.00
C ARG A 245 3.58 -0.31 24.31
N ALA A 246 2.84 -0.47 23.21
CA ALA A 246 2.21 0.64 22.48
C ALA A 246 1.26 1.42 23.40
N GLY A 247 0.38 0.73 24.12
CA GLY A 247 -0.53 1.36 25.06
C GLY A 247 0.20 2.09 26.18
N SER A 248 1.30 1.54 26.70
CA SER A 248 2.08 2.16 27.78
C SER A 248 2.68 3.53 27.42
N VAL A 249 2.90 3.79 26.14
CA VAL A 249 3.39 5.07 25.62
C VAL A 249 2.29 5.97 25.04
N GLY A 250 1.01 5.57 25.19
CA GLY A 250 -0.13 6.40 24.85
C GLY A 250 -0.83 6.08 23.55
N CYS A 251 -0.43 5.04 22.81
CA CYS A 251 -1.13 4.56 21.62
C CYS A 251 -2.61 4.27 21.96
N LYS A 252 -3.52 4.58 21.03
CA LYS A 252 -4.98 4.45 21.21
C LYS A 252 -5.59 3.37 20.34
N GLU A 253 -5.00 3.08 19.19
CA GLU A 253 -5.49 2.06 18.28
C GLU A 253 -4.32 1.25 17.72
N VAL A 254 -4.52 -0.08 17.61
CA VAL A 254 -3.61 -0.99 16.90
C VAL A 254 -4.39 -1.66 15.77
N VAL A 255 -3.92 -1.48 14.54
CA VAL A 255 -4.54 -2.08 13.35
C VAL A 255 -3.64 -3.18 12.83
N ILE A 256 -4.17 -4.40 12.76
CA ILE A 256 -3.42 -5.61 12.43
C ILE A 256 -3.86 -6.13 11.06
N GLY A 257 -2.90 -6.37 10.17
CA GLY A 257 -3.07 -7.16 8.96
C GLY A 257 -2.29 -8.45 9.07
N MET A 258 -2.86 -9.56 8.64
CA MET A 258 -2.14 -10.83 8.69
C MET A 258 -2.72 -11.87 7.72
N PRO A 259 -1.91 -12.84 7.27
CA PRO A 259 -2.41 -14.01 6.55
C PRO A 259 -3.20 -14.94 7.47
N HIS A 260 -3.55 -16.11 6.96
CA HIS A 260 -4.39 -17.08 7.66
C HIS A 260 -3.68 -17.79 8.86
N ARG A 261 -2.34 -17.99 8.80
CA ARG A 261 -1.61 -18.75 9.84
C ARG A 261 -1.58 -18.01 11.16
N GLY A 262 -2.07 -18.71 12.22
CA GLY A 262 -2.17 -18.13 13.57
C GLY A 262 -3.35 -17.18 13.77
N ARG A 263 -4.14 -16.88 12.73
CA ARG A 263 -5.25 -15.92 12.83
C ARG A 263 -6.32 -16.33 13.84
N LEU A 264 -6.72 -17.60 13.85
CA LEU A 264 -7.72 -18.08 14.83
C LEU A 264 -7.20 -17.96 16.25
N ASN A 265 -5.91 -18.21 16.45
CA ASN A 265 -5.25 -18.06 17.73
C ASN A 265 -5.22 -16.59 18.17
N LEU A 266 -4.85 -15.68 17.29
CA LEU A 266 -4.89 -14.24 17.54
C LEU A 266 -6.32 -13.76 17.84
N LEU A 267 -7.32 -14.21 17.09
CA LEU A 267 -8.73 -13.85 17.30
C LEU A 267 -9.19 -14.19 18.71
N VAL A 268 -8.87 -15.38 19.20
CA VAL A 268 -9.34 -15.87 20.50
C VAL A 268 -8.47 -15.32 21.64
N ASN A 269 -7.15 -15.43 21.55
CA ASN A 269 -6.24 -15.16 22.66
C ASN A 269 -5.81 -13.70 22.79
N ILE A 270 -5.90 -12.91 21.73
CA ILE A 270 -5.53 -11.48 21.72
C ILE A 270 -6.76 -10.60 21.53
N MET A 271 -7.53 -10.86 20.48
CA MET A 271 -8.67 -10.01 20.12
C MET A 271 -9.92 -10.28 20.97
N GLY A 272 -9.97 -11.41 21.70
CA GLY A 272 -11.07 -11.74 22.61
C GLY A 272 -12.34 -12.22 21.92
N LYS A 273 -12.24 -12.77 20.70
CA LYS A 273 -13.37 -13.48 20.08
C LYS A 273 -13.80 -14.63 20.99
N ASN A 274 -15.12 -14.75 21.24
CA ASN A 274 -15.62 -15.82 22.08
C ASN A 274 -15.29 -17.20 21.47
N PRO A 275 -14.63 -18.10 22.20
CA PRO A 275 -14.35 -19.45 21.70
C PRO A 275 -15.60 -20.21 21.23
N ALA A 276 -16.75 -20.05 21.89
CA ALA A 276 -18.00 -20.70 21.50
C ALA A 276 -18.46 -20.26 20.09
N ASP A 277 -18.28 -19.00 19.72
CA ASP A 277 -18.59 -18.52 18.37
C ASP A 277 -17.69 -19.15 17.33
N LEU A 278 -16.38 -19.23 17.62
CA LEU A 278 -15.42 -19.90 16.75
C LEU A 278 -15.77 -21.39 16.59
N PHE A 279 -16.13 -22.09 17.67
CA PHE A 279 -16.55 -23.49 17.62
C PHE A 279 -17.81 -23.67 16.76
N GLY A 280 -18.78 -22.75 16.89
CA GLY A 280 -19.96 -22.70 16.02
C GLY A 280 -19.60 -22.64 14.52
N GLU A 281 -18.59 -21.83 14.13
CA GLU A 281 -18.11 -21.78 12.75
C GLU A 281 -17.49 -23.11 12.28
N PHE A 282 -16.79 -23.84 13.15
CA PHE A 282 -16.30 -25.19 12.82
C PHE A 282 -17.45 -26.21 12.66
N GLU A 283 -18.54 -26.00 13.37
CA GLU A 283 -19.76 -26.82 13.31
C GLU A 283 -20.71 -26.41 12.17
N GLY A 284 -20.31 -25.47 11.32
CA GLY A 284 -21.10 -25.01 10.18
C GLY A 284 -22.23 -24.03 10.53
N LYS A 285 -22.25 -23.51 11.76
CA LYS A 285 -23.19 -22.43 12.13
C LYS A 285 -22.68 -21.11 11.58
N SER A 286 -23.38 -20.55 10.58
CA SER A 286 -23.02 -19.25 10.04
C SER A 286 -23.35 -18.15 11.05
N LEU A 287 -22.37 -17.25 11.31
CA LEU A 287 -22.57 -16.02 12.07
C LEU A 287 -23.00 -14.86 11.15
N HIS A 288 -22.90 -15.04 9.82
CA HIS A 288 -23.27 -14.01 8.85
C HIS A 288 -24.79 -13.90 8.71
N LYS A 289 -25.29 -12.68 8.84
CA LYS A 289 -26.73 -12.37 8.72
C LYS A 289 -27.12 -12.03 7.28
N LYS A 290 -26.16 -11.58 6.46
CA LYS A 290 -26.34 -11.15 5.06
C LYS A 290 -25.11 -11.56 4.23
N GLY A 291 -25.28 -11.59 2.89
CA GLY A 291 -24.21 -11.89 1.94
C GLY A 291 -23.82 -13.37 1.91
N SER A 292 -22.72 -13.64 1.18
CA SER A 292 -22.17 -14.98 1.01
C SER A 292 -21.31 -15.45 2.18
N GLY A 293 -20.79 -14.51 2.99
CA GLY A 293 -19.81 -14.77 4.04
C GLY A 293 -18.46 -15.21 3.49
N ASP A 294 -17.54 -15.52 4.39
CA ASP A 294 -16.19 -16.01 4.08
C ASP A 294 -15.74 -17.05 5.10
N VAL A 295 -14.65 -17.76 4.80
CA VAL A 295 -14.09 -18.78 5.68
C VAL A 295 -13.57 -18.18 6.99
N LYS A 296 -13.63 -18.96 8.07
CA LYS A 296 -13.29 -18.50 9.42
C LYS A 296 -11.89 -17.89 9.57
N TYR A 297 -10.91 -18.36 8.82
CA TYR A 297 -9.53 -17.87 8.86
C TYR A 297 -9.27 -16.62 7.98
N HIS A 298 -10.32 -15.99 7.42
CA HIS A 298 -10.29 -14.69 6.78
C HIS A 298 -10.99 -13.59 7.59
N GLN A 299 -11.69 -13.96 8.67
CA GLN A 299 -12.51 -13.05 9.46
C GLN A 299 -11.68 -11.95 10.13
N GLY A 300 -12.21 -10.73 10.04
CA GLY A 300 -11.76 -9.59 10.83
C GLY A 300 -12.44 -9.54 12.20
N PHE A 301 -11.92 -8.70 13.08
CA PHE A 301 -12.49 -8.49 14.40
C PHE A 301 -12.09 -7.13 14.95
N SER A 302 -12.90 -6.59 15.87
CA SER A 302 -12.56 -5.39 16.63
C SER A 302 -12.93 -5.58 18.09
N SER A 303 -12.04 -5.13 18.97
CA SER A 303 -12.25 -5.16 20.42
C SER A 303 -11.41 -4.09 21.09
N ASN A 304 -11.59 -3.92 22.39
CA ASN A 304 -10.73 -3.07 23.19
C ASN A 304 -10.08 -3.88 24.29
N VAL A 305 -8.81 -3.56 24.56
CA VAL A 305 -8.03 -4.17 25.64
C VAL A 305 -7.48 -3.12 26.58
N MET A 306 -7.32 -3.49 27.86
CA MET A 306 -6.68 -2.63 28.84
C MET A 306 -5.16 -2.78 28.76
N THR A 307 -4.46 -1.65 28.78
CA THR A 307 -2.99 -1.59 28.83
C THR A 307 -2.54 -0.70 29.99
N PRO A 308 -1.26 -0.67 30.33
CA PRO A 308 -0.76 0.24 31.38
C PRO A 308 -1.06 1.73 31.11
N GLY A 309 -1.19 2.13 29.86
CA GLY A 309 -1.54 3.51 29.47
C GLY A 309 -3.03 3.75 29.23
N GLY A 310 -3.87 2.76 29.54
CA GLY A 310 -5.33 2.81 29.38
C GLY A 310 -5.87 1.91 28.28
N GLU A 311 -7.11 2.15 27.88
CA GLU A 311 -7.83 1.36 26.88
C GLU A 311 -7.27 1.60 25.48
N VAL A 312 -7.01 0.52 24.75
CA VAL A 312 -6.53 0.51 23.36
C VAL A 312 -7.51 -0.27 22.49
N HIS A 313 -7.91 0.34 21.39
CA HIS A 313 -8.75 -0.31 20.38
C HIS A 313 -7.92 -1.17 19.44
N LEU A 314 -8.29 -2.45 19.32
CA LEU A 314 -7.69 -3.39 18.38
C LEU A 314 -8.60 -3.58 17.17
N ALA A 315 -8.04 -3.56 15.98
CA ALA A 315 -8.75 -3.84 14.74
C ALA A 315 -7.94 -4.83 13.89
N LEU A 316 -8.47 -6.02 13.68
CA LEU A 316 -7.93 -7.01 12.74
C LEU A 316 -8.65 -6.86 11.40
N ALA A 317 -7.91 -6.55 10.35
CA ALA A 317 -8.46 -6.44 9.01
C ALA A 317 -8.92 -7.81 8.48
N PHE A 318 -9.99 -7.82 7.69
CA PHE A 318 -10.33 -8.98 6.87
C PHE A 318 -9.22 -9.24 5.85
N ASN A 319 -9.03 -10.48 5.48
CA ASN A 319 -7.96 -10.88 4.55
C ASN A 319 -8.45 -11.94 3.57
N PRO A 320 -8.26 -11.80 2.25
CA PRO A 320 -8.48 -12.89 1.31
C PRO A 320 -7.30 -13.89 1.34
N SER A 321 -7.39 -14.98 0.59
CA SER A 321 -6.27 -15.91 0.41
C SER A 321 -5.13 -15.34 -0.46
N HIS A 322 -5.32 -14.18 -1.08
CA HIS A 322 -4.29 -13.48 -1.84
C HIS A 322 -3.33 -12.82 -0.85
N LEU A 323 -2.14 -13.39 -0.73
CA LEU A 323 -1.16 -13.01 0.28
C LEU A 323 -0.64 -11.57 0.06
N GLU A 324 -0.34 -10.89 1.15
CA GLU A 324 0.30 -9.57 1.26
C GLU A 324 -0.57 -8.36 0.86
N ILE A 325 -1.63 -8.57 0.07
CA ILE A 325 -2.47 -7.46 -0.41
C ILE A 325 -3.19 -6.69 0.73
N VAL A 326 -3.32 -7.29 1.90
CA VAL A 326 -3.87 -6.64 3.10
C VAL A 326 -2.94 -5.57 3.67
N GLY A 327 -1.64 -5.61 3.37
CA GLY A 327 -0.64 -4.66 3.87
C GLY A 327 -1.03 -3.20 3.60
N PRO A 328 -1.10 -2.76 2.35
CA PRO A 328 -1.50 -1.39 2.03
C PRO A 328 -2.92 -1.06 2.48
N VAL A 329 -3.85 -2.03 2.54
CA VAL A 329 -5.21 -1.82 3.09
C VAL A 329 -5.16 -1.42 4.56
N VAL A 330 -4.32 -2.09 5.35
CA VAL A 330 -4.11 -1.73 6.78
C VAL A 330 -3.52 -0.33 6.90
N GLU A 331 -2.50 0.00 6.13
CA GLU A 331 -1.87 1.33 6.18
C GLU A 331 -2.84 2.44 5.79
N GLY A 332 -3.68 2.21 4.78
CA GLY A 332 -4.76 3.13 4.41
C GLY A 332 -5.76 3.35 5.55
N SER A 333 -6.17 2.27 6.22
CA SER A 333 -7.04 2.32 7.40
C SER A 333 -6.39 3.10 8.56
N VAL A 334 -5.10 2.86 8.81
CA VAL A 334 -4.31 3.59 9.82
C VAL A 334 -4.28 5.08 9.51
N ARG A 335 -3.96 5.45 8.25
CA ARG A 335 -3.91 6.85 7.85
C ARG A 335 -5.25 7.56 8.03
N ALA A 336 -6.35 6.92 7.70
CA ALA A 336 -7.69 7.45 7.91
C ALA A 336 -8.00 7.68 9.41
N ARG A 337 -7.59 6.74 10.29
CA ARG A 337 -7.71 6.85 11.75
C ARG A 337 -6.87 8.01 12.29
N GLN A 338 -5.63 8.16 11.82
CA GLN A 338 -4.76 9.28 12.18
C GLN A 338 -5.40 10.62 11.79
N VAL A 339 -5.97 10.72 10.59
CA VAL A 339 -6.67 11.95 10.15
C VAL A 339 -7.88 12.24 11.03
N ARG A 340 -8.69 11.23 11.37
CA ARG A 340 -9.85 11.37 12.28
C ARG A 340 -9.44 11.85 13.68
N ARG A 341 -8.30 11.37 14.18
CA ARG A 341 -7.75 11.73 15.49
C ARG A 341 -6.95 13.02 15.50
N LYS A 342 -6.63 13.57 14.32
CA LYS A 342 -5.67 14.68 14.15
C LYS A 342 -4.26 14.30 14.64
N ASP A 343 -3.92 13.02 14.54
CA ASP A 343 -2.63 12.45 14.90
C ASP A 343 -1.62 12.71 13.78
N ILE A 344 -0.96 13.87 13.85
CA ILE A 344 0.03 14.29 12.85
C ILE A 344 1.32 13.46 12.98
N GLY A 345 1.68 13.08 14.20
CA GLY A 345 2.91 12.35 14.53
C GLY A 345 2.84 10.86 14.22
N GLY A 346 1.64 10.28 14.12
CA GLY A 346 1.44 8.84 14.00
C GLY A 346 1.68 8.09 15.31
N ASP A 347 1.43 8.75 16.44
CA ASP A 347 1.61 8.18 17.78
C ASP A 347 0.40 7.41 18.28
N ASP A 348 -0.79 7.88 17.93
CA ASP A 348 -2.05 7.34 18.42
C ASP A 348 -2.44 6.01 17.77
N VAL A 349 -1.94 5.72 16.56
CA VAL A 349 -2.33 4.54 15.78
C VAL A 349 -1.11 3.76 15.31
N LEU A 350 -1.01 2.50 15.73
CA LEU A 350 0.08 1.59 15.37
C LEU A 350 -0.38 0.59 14.29
N PRO A 351 0.23 0.57 13.10
CA PRO A 351 0.07 -0.54 12.15
C PRO A 351 1.00 -1.70 12.51
N VAL A 352 0.45 -2.91 12.47
CA VAL A 352 1.20 -4.17 12.59
C VAL A 352 0.81 -5.08 11.42
N ILE A 353 1.77 -5.48 10.62
CA ILE A 353 1.53 -6.38 9.48
C ILE A 353 2.33 -7.65 9.69
N VAL A 354 1.62 -8.79 9.67
CA VAL A 354 2.21 -10.12 9.80
C VAL A 354 2.33 -10.75 8.42
N HIS A 355 3.43 -11.43 8.17
CA HIS A 355 3.79 -11.99 6.87
C HIS A 355 4.21 -13.47 7.00
N GLY A 356 4.10 -14.22 5.90
CA GLY A 356 4.85 -15.47 5.72
C GLY A 356 6.15 -15.17 4.97
N ASP A 357 7.21 -15.92 5.25
CA ASP A 357 8.55 -15.70 4.69
C ASP A 357 8.60 -15.68 3.16
N ALA A 358 8.01 -16.67 2.52
CA ALA A 358 8.00 -16.76 1.05
C ALA A 358 7.15 -15.66 0.40
N ALA A 359 6.04 -15.30 1.01
CA ALA A 359 5.17 -14.24 0.49
C ALA A 359 5.80 -12.86 0.69
N PHE A 360 6.46 -12.62 1.82
CA PHE A 360 7.16 -11.36 2.09
C PHE A 360 8.22 -11.06 1.04
N ALA A 361 9.04 -12.05 0.69
CA ALA A 361 10.07 -11.90 -0.35
C ALA A 361 9.49 -11.82 -1.77
N GLY A 362 8.44 -12.61 -2.06
CA GLY A 362 8.01 -12.89 -3.43
C GLY A 362 6.89 -12.00 -3.98
N GLN A 363 6.09 -11.36 -3.11
CA GLN A 363 4.95 -10.53 -3.54
C GLN A 363 5.35 -9.08 -3.73
N GLY A 364 5.32 -8.59 -4.99
CA GLY A 364 5.74 -7.23 -5.35
C GLY A 364 5.00 -6.10 -4.62
N VAL A 365 3.78 -6.35 -4.14
CA VAL A 365 3.03 -5.37 -3.36
C VAL A 365 3.74 -4.93 -2.07
N ASN A 366 4.61 -5.78 -1.50
CA ASN A 366 5.42 -5.40 -0.34
C ASN A 366 6.46 -4.34 -0.70
N GLN A 367 7.16 -4.49 -1.85
CA GLN A 367 8.10 -3.48 -2.32
C GLN A 367 7.39 -2.15 -2.62
N GLU A 368 6.19 -2.19 -3.23
CA GLU A 368 5.38 -1.00 -3.46
C GLU A 368 4.99 -0.33 -2.13
N THR A 369 4.53 -1.10 -1.14
CA THR A 369 4.15 -0.61 0.19
C THR A 369 5.33 0.02 0.92
N PHE A 370 6.52 -0.60 0.85
CA PHE A 370 7.73 -0.02 1.42
C PHE A 370 8.09 1.32 0.77
N GLN A 371 7.96 1.45 -0.56
CA GLN A 371 8.21 2.72 -1.22
C GLN A 371 7.19 3.81 -0.87
N MET A 372 6.00 3.43 -0.42
CA MET A 372 4.98 4.37 0.09
C MET A 372 5.29 4.89 1.49
N SER A 373 5.99 4.13 2.32
CA SER A 373 6.06 4.28 3.79
C SER A 373 6.49 5.66 4.28
N GLN A 374 7.35 6.37 3.56
CA GLN A 374 7.85 7.71 3.90
C GLN A 374 7.33 8.80 2.95
N THR A 375 6.46 8.45 1.98
CA THR A 375 5.91 9.45 1.06
C THR A 375 4.80 10.26 1.73
N ARG A 376 4.72 11.53 1.38
CA ARG A 376 3.86 12.53 2.04
C ARG A 376 2.37 12.16 2.06
N GLY A 377 1.87 11.53 1.00
CA GLY A 377 0.47 11.15 0.86
C GLY A 377 0.09 9.89 1.63
N TYR A 378 1.07 9.05 1.96
CA TYR A 378 0.84 7.66 2.38
C TYR A 378 1.48 7.29 3.72
N THR A 379 2.50 8.02 4.18
CA THR A 379 3.16 7.70 5.45
C THR A 379 2.19 7.56 6.61
N VAL A 380 2.43 6.54 7.42
CA VAL A 380 1.66 6.22 8.65
C VAL A 380 2.51 6.35 9.92
N GLY A 381 3.72 6.91 9.80
CA GLY A 381 4.67 7.01 10.90
C GLY A 381 5.34 5.68 11.21
N GLY A 382 5.55 4.86 10.19
CA GLY A 382 6.20 3.55 10.26
C GLY A 382 5.26 2.41 10.66
N THR A 383 5.57 1.23 10.15
CA THR A 383 4.85 -0.03 10.38
C THR A 383 5.78 -1.03 11.07
N VAL A 384 5.23 -1.83 12.00
CA VAL A 384 5.92 -2.99 12.55
C VAL A 384 5.55 -4.21 11.71
N HIS A 385 6.52 -4.73 10.97
CA HIS A 385 6.38 -5.93 10.16
C HIS A 385 6.87 -7.15 10.94
N ILE A 386 6.07 -8.20 11.00
CA ILE A 386 6.41 -9.47 11.67
C ILE A 386 6.38 -10.58 10.63
N VAL A 387 7.53 -11.18 10.33
CA VAL A 387 7.61 -12.35 9.49
C VAL A 387 7.56 -13.60 10.37
N VAL A 388 6.51 -14.40 10.25
CA VAL A 388 6.43 -15.75 10.86
C VAL A 388 7.14 -16.71 9.92
N ASN A 389 8.47 -16.80 10.09
CA ASN A 389 9.37 -17.50 9.21
C ASN A 389 9.46 -18.98 9.59
N ASN A 390 8.61 -19.81 9.02
CA ASN A 390 8.62 -21.24 9.26
C ASN A 390 9.58 -22.04 8.35
N GLN A 391 10.41 -21.34 7.58
CA GLN A 391 11.50 -21.84 6.76
C GLN A 391 11.07 -22.72 5.56
N VAL A 392 9.77 -22.71 5.25
CA VAL A 392 9.23 -23.45 4.11
C VAL A 392 8.03 -22.72 3.51
N GLY A 393 8.14 -22.29 2.26
CA GLY A 393 7.05 -21.65 1.50
C GLY A 393 6.13 -22.72 0.87
N PHE A 394 4.88 -22.83 1.29
CA PHE A 394 3.97 -23.88 0.86
C PHE A 394 4.60 -25.30 1.02
N THR A 395 5.03 -25.90 -0.08
CA THR A 395 5.66 -27.22 -0.18
C THR A 395 6.96 -27.18 -0.97
N THR A 396 7.58 -26.01 -1.13
CA THR A 396 8.86 -25.84 -1.85
C THR A 396 9.92 -26.71 -1.18
N SER A 397 10.35 -27.76 -1.88
CA SER A 397 11.24 -28.78 -1.33
C SER A 397 12.71 -28.41 -1.39
N ASP A 398 13.11 -27.56 -2.37
CA ASP A 398 14.47 -27.09 -2.55
C ASP A 398 14.57 -25.60 -2.17
N PRO A 399 15.38 -25.21 -1.17
CA PRO A 399 15.55 -23.82 -0.78
C PRO A 399 16.04 -22.91 -1.92
N ARG A 400 16.74 -23.46 -2.91
CA ARG A 400 17.22 -22.70 -4.09
C ARG A 400 16.09 -22.23 -5.01
N ASP A 401 14.91 -22.85 -4.90
CA ASP A 401 13.71 -22.46 -5.64
C ASP A 401 12.89 -21.39 -4.88
N ALA A 402 13.27 -21.07 -3.63
CA ALA A 402 12.49 -20.17 -2.79
C ALA A 402 12.79 -18.69 -3.05
N ARG A 403 14.07 -18.32 -3.15
CA ARG A 403 14.51 -16.92 -3.35
C ARG A 403 16.00 -16.85 -3.69
N SER A 404 16.42 -15.70 -4.22
CA SER A 404 17.83 -15.40 -4.53
C SER A 404 18.61 -14.82 -3.35
N THR A 405 17.94 -14.31 -2.32
CA THR A 405 18.55 -13.63 -1.18
C THR A 405 18.78 -14.58 0.00
N GLU A 406 19.72 -14.24 0.88
CA GLU A 406 19.99 -15.00 2.10
C GLU A 406 18.76 -15.03 3.01
N TYR A 407 18.19 -13.86 3.28
CA TYR A 407 16.97 -13.72 4.08
C TYR A 407 15.77 -13.29 3.22
N CYS A 408 14.57 -13.73 3.62
CA CYS A 408 13.34 -13.25 2.99
C CYS A 408 13.13 -11.74 3.22
N THR A 409 13.78 -11.20 4.24
CA THR A 409 13.65 -9.81 4.69
C THR A 409 14.57 -8.82 3.98
N ASP A 410 15.43 -9.27 3.08
CA ASP A 410 16.38 -8.40 2.35
C ASP A 410 15.70 -7.26 1.57
N ILE A 411 14.44 -7.43 1.18
CA ILE A 411 13.65 -6.37 0.51
C ILE A 411 13.46 -5.12 1.39
N ALA A 412 13.49 -5.26 2.72
CA ALA A 412 13.32 -4.13 3.64
C ALA A 412 14.55 -3.20 3.68
N LYS A 413 15.70 -3.69 3.24
CA LYS A 413 16.94 -2.90 3.17
C LYS A 413 16.84 -1.73 2.19
N MET A 414 15.98 -1.81 1.17
CA MET A 414 15.79 -0.74 0.19
C MET A 414 15.25 0.57 0.79
N ILE A 415 14.55 0.50 1.94
CA ILE A 415 14.05 1.67 2.68
C ILE A 415 14.85 1.93 3.96
N HIS A 416 15.98 1.27 4.11
CA HIS A 416 16.84 1.33 5.30
C HIS A 416 16.12 0.92 6.61
N ALA A 417 15.16 0.02 6.56
CA ALA A 417 14.50 -0.51 7.74
C ALA A 417 15.44 -1.45 8.51
N PRO A 418 15.53 -1.36 9.84
CA PRO A 418 16.26 -2.35 10.62
C PRO A 418 15.51 -3.69 10.61
N ILE A 419 16.26 -4.79 10.60
CA ILE A 419 15.77 -6.14 10.61
C ILE A 419 16.31 -6.86 11.84
N PHE A 420 15.40 -7.43 12.63
CA PHE A 420 15.75 -8.21 13.82
C PHE A 420 15.29 -9.66 13.61
N HIS A 421 16.25 -10.55 13.35
CA HIS A 421 16.03 -11.98 13.32
C HIS A 421 16.01 -12.52 14.74
N VAL A 422 15.06 -13.37 15.07
CA VAL A 422 14.94 -13.92 16.43
C VAL A 422 14.55 -15.40 16.41
N HIS A 423 15.14 -16.17 17.31
CA HIS A 423 14.84 -17.58 17.53
C HIS A 423 13.45 -17.74 18.19
N GLY A 424 12.50 -18.36 17.50
CA GLY A 424 11.12 -18.48 17.96
C GLY A 424 10.92 -19.32 19.23
N ASP A 425 11.83 -20.24 19.57
CA ASP A 425 11.76 -21.02 20.80
C ASP A 425 12.42 -20.31 22.02
N ASP A 426 12.88 -19.07 21.83
CA ASP A 426 13.38 -18.20 22.91
C ASP A 426 12.41 -17.03 23.11
N PRO A 427 11.33 -17.20 23.88
CA PRO A 427 10.29 -16.18 24.02
C PRO A 427 10.76 -14.91 24.69
N GLU A 428 11.79 -14.92 25.54
CA GLU A 428 12.34 -13.71 26.16
C GLU A 428 13.07 -12.83 25.12
N SER A 429 13.85 -13.45 24.23
CA SER A 429 14.45 -12.77 23.08
C SER A 429 13.38 -12.20 22.14
N VAL A 430 12.30 -12.96 21.89
CA VAL A 430 11.17 -12.52 21.07
C VAL A 430 10.50 -11.27 21.64
N LEU A 431 10.24 -11.25 22.95
CA LEU A 431 9.66 -10.09 23.62
C LEU A 431 10.58 -8.85 23.57
N PHE A 432 11.86 -9.05 23.82
CA PHE A 432 12.84 -7.97 23.74
C PHE A 432 12.86 -7.33 22.34
N VAL A 433 12.92 -8.15 21.30
CA VAL A 433 12.89 -7.68 19.91
C VAL A 433 11.58 -6.96 19.58
N ALA A 434 10.44 -7.46 20.07
CA ALA A 434 9.15 -6.81 19.88
C ALA A 434 9.12 -5.39 20.50
N GLN A 435 9.62 -5.26 21.72
CA GLN A 435 9.74 -3.96 22.40
C GLN A 435 10.72 -3.02 21.68
N LEU A 436 11.87 -3.55 21.25
CA LEU A 436 12.89 -2.80 20.50
C LEU A 436 12.32 -2.27 19.18
N ALA A 437 11.61 -3.10 18.44
CA ALA A 437 10.96 -2.74 17.18
C ALA A 437 9.89 -1.66 17.37
N HIS A 438 9.03 -1.84 18.38
CA HIS A 438 8.04 -0.80 18.72
C HIS A 438 8.74 0.54 19.06
N ASP A 439 9.75 0.52 19.90
CA ASP A 439 10.43 1.72 20.36
C ASP A 439 11.20 2.41 19.21
N PHE A 440 11.77 1.63 18.28
CA PHE A 440 12.38 2.17 17.06
C PHE A 440 11.34 2.91 16.22
N ARG A 441 10.23 2.24 15.89
CA ARG A 441 9.12 2.83 15.13
C ARG A 441 8.59 4.09 15.81
N HIS A 442 8.37 4.04 17.12
CA HIS A 442 7.86 5.18 17.89
C HIS A 442 8.84 6.35 17.92
N THR A 443 10.16 6.08 17.97
CA THR A 443 11.19 7.13 18.03
C THR A 443 11.43 7.77 16.65
N PHE A 444 11.53 6.96 15.59
CA PHE A 444 11.99 7.42 14.26
C PHE A 444 10.90 7.53 13.22
N ARG A 445 9.69 7.04 13.52
CA ARG A 445 8.56 7.05 12.57
C ARG A 445 8.87 6.33 11.25
N LYS A 446 9.59 5.23 11.35
CA LYS A 446 10.01 4.39 10.22
C LYS A 446 9.61 2.94 10.43
N ASP A 447 9.56 2.21 9.35
CA ASP A 447 9.27 0.79 9.36
C ASP A 447 10.39 0.00 10.03
N VAL A 448 10.03 -1.13 10.60
CA VAL A 448 10.92 -2.08 11.24
C VAL A 448 10.43 -3.50 11.00
N VAL A 449 11.36 -4.43 10.81
CA VAL A 449 11.04 -5.82 10.51
C VAL A 449 11.54 -6.74 11.62
N ILE A 450 10.65 -7.60 12.11
CA ILE A 450 10.96 -8.72 13.00
C ILE A 450 10.84 -10.00 12.18
N ASP A 451 11.91 -10.76 12.08
CA ASP A 451 11.95 -12.07 11.41
C ASP A 451 12.02 -13.17 12.47
N MET A 452 10.88 -13.73 12.83
CA MET A 452 10.78 -14.78 13.84
C MET A 452 11.00 -16.14 13.18
N PHE A 453 12.21 -16.69 13.32
CA PHE A 453 12.54 -18.05 12.88
C PHE A 453 11.82 -19.09 13.73
N CYS A 454 10.95 -19.82 13.11
CA CYS A 454 10.14 -20.87 13.74
C CYS A 454 10.04 -22.09 12.83
N TYR A 455 9.13 -22.98 13.11
CA TYR A 455 8.82 -24.11 12.25
C TYR A 455 7.31 -24.32 12.18
N ARG A 456 6.89 -25.17 11.27
CA ARG A 456 5.49 -25.51 11.05
C ARG A 456 5.27 -26.97 11.44
N ARG A 457 4.55 -27.23 12.53
CA ARG A 457 4.36 -28.61 13.04
C ARG A 457 3.43 -29.45 12.16
N ARG A 458 2.44 -28.86 11.53
CA ARG A 458 1.54 -29.49 10.55
C ARG A 458 2.00 -29.17 9.13
N GLY A 459 1.31 -29.66 8.11
CA GLY A 459 1.54 -29.30 6.72
C GLY A 459 1.21 -27.83 6.42
N HIS A 460 1.08 -27.48 5.15
CA HIS A 460 0.60 -26.14 4.78
C HIS A 460 -0.76 -25.85 5.42
N ASN A 461 -1.62 -26.87 5.48
CA ASN A 461 -2.82 -26.91 6.30
C ASN A 461 -2.93 -28.30 6.98
N GLU A 462 -3.95 -28.49 7.81
CA GLU A 462 -4.10 -29.69 8.64
C GLU A 462 -4.50 -30.95 7.85
N ALA A 463 -4.86 -30.81 6.58
CA ALA A 463 -5.14 -31.93 5.68
C ALA A 463 -3.92 -32.33 4.81
N ASP A 464 -2.81 -31.60 4.91
CA ASP A 464 -1.60 -31.84 4.14
C ASP A 464 -0.61 -32.71 4.90
N GLU A 465 0.03 -33.68 4.19
CA GLU A 465 1.09 -34.55 4.74
C GLU A 465 2.47 -33.99 4.39
N PRO A 466 3.09 -33.24 5.28
CA PRO A 466 4.30 -32.50 4.98
C PRO A 466 5.55 -33.36 4.80
N ALA A 467 5.55 -34.58 5.34
CA ALA A 467 6.68 -35.50 5.17
C ALA A 467 6.84 -35.96 3.71
N ALA A 468 5.80 -35.81 2.88
CA ALA A 468 5.87 -36.10 1.45
C ALA A 468 6.88 -35.22 0.70
N THR A 469 7.08 -33.98 1.14
CA THR A 469 7.98 -33.00 0.49
C THR A 469 9.19 -32.61 1.35
N GLN A 470 9.07 -32.61 2.69
CA GLN A 470 10.13 -32.25 3.63
C GLN A 470 10.39 -33.38 4.66
N PRO A 471 10.78 -34.60 4.25
CA PRO A 471 10.89 -35.75 5.15
C PRO A 471 11.92 -35.54 6.26
N MET A 472 13.08 -34.92 5.95
CA MET A 472 14.15 -34.72 6.94
C MET A 472 13.75 -33.68 7.99
N MET A 473 13.12 -32.60 7.57
CA MET A 473 12.61 -31.56 8.48
C MET A 473 11.59 -32.14 9.46
N TYR A 474 10.63 -32.92 8.98
CA TYR A 474 9.57 -33.49 9.82
C TYR A 474 10.03 -34.64 10.72
N GLN A 475 11.12 -35.33 10.40
CA GLN A 475 11.78 -36.26 11.35
C GLN A 475 12.28 -35.54 12.61
N VAL A 476 12.75 -34.30 12.47
CA VAL A 476 13.17 -33.43 13.59
C VAL A 476 11.94 -32.85 14.29
N ILE A 477 11.02 -32.25 13.53
CA ILE A 477 9.82 -31.59 14.07
C ILE A 477 8.96 -32.53 14.92
N ASN A 478 8.78 -33.78 14.48
CA ASN A 478 7.95 -34.77 15.19
C ASN A 478 8.51 -35.16 16.58
N LYS A 479 9.82 -35.03 16.78
CA LYS A 479 10.51 -35.32 18.05
C LYS A 479 10.70 -34.10 18.93
N LYS A 480 10.44 -32.89 18.36
CA LYS A 480 10.76 -31.63 19.03
C LYS A 480 9.77 -31.33 20.16
N THR A 481 10.30 -30.98 21.32
CA THR A 481 9.54 -30.42 22.44
C THR A 481 8.96 -29.07 22.07
N THR A 482 7.76 -28.76 22.54
CA THR A 482 7.08 -27.49 22.22
C THR A 482 7.74 -26.31 22.94
N THR A 483 7.66 -25.14 22.35
CA THR A 483 8.19 -23.88 22.94
C THR A 483 7.66 -23.65 24.34
N ARG A 484 6.36 -23.88 24.59
CA ARG A 484 5.73 -23.79 25.91
C ARG A 484 6.39 -24.70 26.93
N ALA A 485 6.64 -25.95 26.55
CA ALA A 485 7.22 -26.95 27.46
C ALA A 485 8.71 -26.59 27.75
N LEU A 486 9.48 -26.22 26.76
CA LEU A 486 10.87 -25.74 26.92
C LEU A 486 10.93 -24.57 27.90
N TYR A 487 10.06 -23.58 27.73
CA TYR A 487 10.06 -22.38 28.57
C TYR A 487 9.56 -22.68 30.00
N ALA A 488 8.58 -23.57 30.15
CA ALA A 488 8.16 -24.02 31.48
C ALA A 488 9.31 -24.71 32.23
N ASP A 489 10.09 -25.60 31.55
CA ASP A 489 11.28 -26.22 32.11
C ASP A 489 12.32 -25.21 32.56
N GLN A 490 12.57 -24.18 31.73
CA GLN A 490 13.47 -23.08 32.07
C GLN A 490 13.01 -22.33 33.33
N LEU A 491 11.73 -21.95 33.43
CA LEU A 491 11.22 -21.22 34.60
C LEU A 491 11.24 -22.02 35.89
N VAL A 492 11.06 -23.34 35.77
CA VAL A 492 11.22 -24.27 36.94
C VAL A 492 12.68 -24.28 37.37
N GLN A 493 13.63 -24.40 36.43
CA GLN A 493 15.08 -24.37 36.75
C GLN A 493 15.49 -23.02 37.37
N GLU A 494 14.93 -21.92 36.89
CA GLU A 494 15.14 -20.57 37.44
C GLU A 494 14.39 -20.34 38.76
N SER A 495 13.64 -21.31 39.26
CA SER A 495 12.81 -21.20 40.47
C SER A 495 11.74 -20.09 40.41
N VAL A 496 11.27 -19.72 39.23
CA VAL A 496 10.21 -18.72 39.01
C VAL A 496 8.83 -19.31 39.35
N LEU A 497 8.63 -20.59 39.07
CA LEU A 497 7.39 -21.32 39.42
C LEU A 497 7.67 -22.83 39.57
N ASP A 498 6.73 -23.56 40.22
CA ASP A 498 6.80 -24.98 40.36
C ASP A 498 6.16 -25.70 39.14
N ARG A 499 6.64 -26.91 38.84
CA ARG A 499 6.10 -27.74 37.76
C ARG A 499 4.58 -27.91 37.88
N ALA A 500 4.06 -28.17 39.06
CA ALA A 500 2.64 -28.37 39.28
C ALA A 500 1.80 -27.15 38.89
N LYS A 501 2.35 -25.91 39.10
CA LYS A 501 1.66 -24.70 38.64
C LYS A 501 1.69 -24.54 37.11
N ALA A 502 2.80 -24.88 36.47
CA ALA A 502 2.87 -24.86 35.02
C ALA A 502 1.89 -25.84 34.37
N ASP A 503 1.70 -27.01 34.97
CA ASP A 503 0.75 -28.01 34.47
C ASP A 503 -0.71 -27.60 34.76
N GLN A 504 -0.96 -27.00 35.94
CA GLN A 504 -2.28 -26.44 36.27
C GLN A 504 -2.75 -25.36 35.27
N MET A 505 -1.86 -24.50 34.80
CA MET A 505 -2.19 -23.49 33.75
C MET A 505 -2.79 -24.13 32.49
N VAL A 506 -2.32 -25.35 32.12
CA VAL A 506 -2.84 -26.06 30.94
C VAL A 506 -4.27 -26.52 31.17
N GLU A 507 -4.52 -27.11 32.36
CA GLU A 507 -5.84 -27.63 32.71
C GLU A 507 -6.85 -26.46 32.89
N ASP A 508 -6.44 -25.38 33.52
CA ASP A 508 -7.29 -24.20 33.72
C ASP A 508 -7.70 -23.60 32.36
N TYR A 509 -6.73 -23.39 31.45
CA TYR A 509 -7.01 -22.87 30.13
C TYR A 509 -7.95 -23.77 29.32
N ARG A 510 -7.74 -25.08 29.40
CA ARG A 510 -8.61 -26.07 28.76
C ARG A 510 -10.03 -26.01 29.31
N ALA A 511 -10.18 -25.94 30.64
CA ALA A 511 -11.49 -25.84 31.31
C ALA A 511 -12.23 -24.54 30.88
N ASP A 512 -11.53 -23.44 30.75
CA ASP A 512 -12.12 -22.16 30.28
C ASP A 512 -12.59 -22.23 28.81
N LEU A 513 -11.83 -22.90 27.93
CA LEU A 513 -12.27 -23.18 26.56
C LEU A 513 -13.53 -24.07 26.52
N GLU A 514 -13.54 -25.15 27.29
CA GLU A 514 -14.68 -26.08 27.38
C GLU A 514 -15.93 -25.36 27.92
N ALA A 515 -15.76 -24.43 28.85
CA ALA A 515 -16.82 -23.59 29.40
C ALA A 515 -17.24 -22.42 28.46
N GLY A 516 -16.58 -22.24 27.31
CA GLY A 516 -16.87 -21.15 26.38
C GLY A 516 -16.59 -19.73 26.90
N LYS A 517 -15.69 -19.60 27.87
CA LYS A 517 -15.33 -18.30 28.44
C LYS A 517 -14.41 -17.53 27.51
N HIS A 518 -14.45 -16.20 27.58
CA HIS A 518 -13.40 -15.36 26.99
C HIS A 518 -12.06 -15.63 27.66
N VAL A 519 -11.02 -15.91 26.85
CA VAL A 519 -9.69 -16.30 27.35
C VAL A 519 -8.60 -15.24 27.02
N ALA A 520 -8.96 -14.17 26.32
CA ALA A 520 -8.06 -13.05 26.09
C ALA A 520 -7.83 -12.26 27.38
N ASN A 521 -6.58 -11.97 27.67
CA ASN A 521 -6.23 -11.13 28.81
C ASN A 521 -6.64 -9.68 28.54
N ALA A 522 -7.03 -9.00 29.63
CA ALA A 522 -7.30 -7.55 29.61
C ALA A 522 -8.41 -7.10 28.64
N LEU A 523 -9.28 -8.01 28.15
CA LEU A 523 -10.42 -7.69 27.30
C LEU A 523 -11.40 -6.76 28.04
N VAL A 524 -11.78 -5.67 27.38
CA VAL A 524 -12.80 -4.73 27.89
C VAL A 524 -14.16 -5.17 27.36
N LEU A 525 -15.03 -5.67 28.27
CA LEU A 525 -16.35 -6.20 27.91
C LEU A 525 -17.36 -5.08 27.56
N GLU A 526 -17.20 -3.89 28.14
CA GLU A 526 -17.98 -2.69 27.84
C GLU A 526 -17.07 -1.63 27.21
N PRO A 527 -16.76 -1.74 25.90
CA PRO A 527 -15.79 -0.89 25.25
C PRO A 527 -16.27 0.54 25.06
N ASN A 528 -15.32 1.48 25.05
CA ASN A 528 -15.60 2.86 24.68
C ASN A 528 -15.90 2.96 23.18
N THR A 529 -17.19 3.07 22.84
CA THR A 529 -17.65 3.08 21.43
C THR A 529 -17.20 4.32 20.65
N LYS A 530 -16.75 5.39 21.32
CA LYS A 530 -16.18 6.57 20.64
C LYS A 530 -14.89 6.28 19.88
N MET A 531 -14.24 5.15 20.18
CA MET A 531 -13.05 4.68 19.45
C MET A 531 -13.42 4.04 18.12
N PHE A 532 -14.64 3.59 17.94
CA PHE A 532 -15.10 2.92 16.72
C PHE A 532 -15.37 3.90 15.57
N VAL A 533 -15.36 3.38 14.35
CA VAL A 533 -15.83 4.10 13.17
C VAL A 533 -17.36 4.00 13.14
N ASP A 534 -18.04 5.14 13.14
CA ASP A 534 -19.51 5.16 13.09
C ASP A 534 -20.01 4.98 11.64
N TRP A 535 -20.49 3.79 11.35
CA TRP A 535 -21.10 3.43 10.08
C TRP A 535 -22.63 3.50 10.10
N ALA A 536 -23.26 3.64 11.27
CA ALA A 536 -24.73 3.61 11.41
C ALA A 536 -25.47 4.56 10.47
N PRO A 537 -24.99 5.81 10.20
CA PRO A 537 -25.65 6.72 9.28
C PRO A 537 -25.63 6.27 7.80
N TYR A 538 -24.83 5.27 7.45
CA TYR A 538 -24.58 4.86 6.07
C TYR A 538 -25.09 3.45 5.75
N LEU A 539 -25.82 2.85 6.69
CA LEU A 539 -26.38 1.51 6.55
C LEU A 539 -27.89 1.54 6.37
N GLY A 540 -28.43 0.58 5.61
CA GLY A 540 -29.88 0.44 5.43
C GLY A 540 -30.51 1.37 4.40
N HIS A 541 -29.71 2.02 3.57
CA HIS A 541 -30.16 2.86 2.45
C HIS A 541 -30.13 2.11 1.13
N ASP A 542 -31.01 2.53 0.21
CA ASP A 542 -31.17 1.94 -1.12
C ASP A 542 -30.81 2.95 -2.22
N TYR A 543 -30.45 2.47 -3.41
CA TYR A 543 -30.16 3.31 -4.58
C TYR A 543 -31.37 4.08 -5.10
N THR A 544 -32.58 3.64 -4.77
CA THR A 544 -33.85 4.32 -5.11
C THR A 544 -34.11 5.52 -4.20
N ASP A 545 -33.43 5.66 -3.08
CA ASP A 545 -33.56 6.83 -2.20
C ASP A 545 -33.15 8.11 -2.94
N VAL A 546 -34.01 9.11 -2.93
CA VAL A 546 -33.78 10.40 -3.58
C VAL A 546 -33.05 11.34 -2.63
N TRP A 547 -31.93 11.88 -3.09
CA TRP A 547 -31.11 12.82 -2.33
C TRP A 547 -30.87 14.09 -3.13
N ASP A 548 -31.01 15.22 -2.47
CA ASP A 548 -30.78 16.53 -3.06
C ASP A 548 -29.26 16.78 -3.20
N THR A 549 -28.80 16.89 -4.45
CA THR A 549 -27.42 17.25 -4.79
C THR A 549 -27.28 18.66 -5.33
N THR A 550 -28.35 19.46 -5.28
CA THR A 550 -28.35 20.83 -5.77
C THR A 550 -27.42 21.73 -4.95
N CYS A 551 -27.04 22.85 -5.54
CA CYS A 551 -26.19 23.84 -4.90
C CYS A 551 -26.47 25.21 -5.56
N SER A 552 -26.97 26.19 -4.81
CA SER A 552 -27.39 27.46 -5.39
C SER A 552 -26.30 28.10 -6.27
N GLU A 553 -26.72 28.76 -7.34
CA GLU A 553 -25.78 29.45 -8.26
C GLU A 553 -24.88 30.46 -7.53
N ASP A 554 -25.43 31.21 -6.57
CA ASP A 554 -24.66 32.22 -5.82
C ASP A 554 -23.55 31.54 -5.00
N ARG A 555 -23.84 30.37 -4.38
CA ARG A 555 -22.86 29.59 -3.67
C ARG A 555 -21.77 29.06 -4.62
N LEU A 556 -22.14 28.54 -5.78
CA LEU A 556 -21.18 28.08 -6.79
C LEU A 556 -20.27 29.22 -7.29
N LYS A 557 -20.85 30.40 -7.55
CA LYS A 557 -20.10 31.61 -7.94
C LYS A 557 -19.13 32.06 -6.85
N GLU A 558 -19.55 32.03 -5.59
CA GLU A 558 -18.68 32.35 -4.45
C GLU A 558 -17.51 31.40 -4.35
N LEU A 559 -17.77 30.09 -4.41
CA LEU A 559 -16.73 29.05 -4.38
C LEU A 559 -15.74 29.20 -5.54
N GLY A 560 -16.23 29.53 -6.75
CA GLY A 560 -15.39 29.82 -7.90
C GLY A 560 -14.45 31.01 -7.66
N ARG A 561 -14.95 32.10 -7.05
CA ARG A 561 -14.13 33.28 -6.70
C ARG A 561 -13.06 32.92 -5.67
N LYS A 562 -13.43 32.20 -4.61
CA LYS A 562 -12.48 31.74 -3.56
C LYS A 562 -11.36 30.89 -4.12
N MET A 563 -11.66 30.00 -5.06
CA MET A 563 -10.63 29.17 -5.71
C MET A 563 -9.68 29.99 -6.60
N ARG A 564 -10.01 31.23 -6.97
CA ARG A 564 -9.13 32.14 -7.72
C ARG A 564 -8.25 33.00 -6.81
N GLU A 565 -8.55 33.08 -5.52
CA GLU A 565 -7.74 33.81 -4.56
C GLU A 565 -6.38 33.14 -4.41
N LEU A 566 -5.30 33.89 -4.63
CA LEU A 566 -3.93 33.40 -4.56
C LEU A 566 -3.16 34.21 -3.50
N PRO A 567 -2.12 33.63 -2.90
CA PRO A 567 -1.22 34.36 -2.02
C PRO A 567 -0.56 35.55 -2.76
N GLU A 568 -0.25 36.62 -2.02
CA GLU A 568 0.46 37.75 -2.55
C GLU A 568 1.80 37.33 -3.18
N GLY A 569 2.10 37.87 -4.38
CA GLY A 569 3.33 37.52 -5.10
C GLY A 569 3.33 36.17 -5.80
N PHE A 570 2.23 35.43 -5.77
CA PHE A 570 2.16 34.11 -6.45
C PHE A 570 2.02 34.28 -7.96
N VAL A 571 2.98 33.81 -8.73
CA VAL A 571 3.02 33.90 -10.20
C VAL A 571 2.83 32.50 -10.81
N MET A 572 1.72 32.32 -11.53
CA MET A 572 1.45 31.05 -12.25
C MET A 572 2.16 31.07 -13.63
N GLN A 573 2.45 29.86 -14.14
CA GLN A 573 2.83 29.69 -15.54
C GLN A 573 1.71 30.22 -16.46
N ARG A 574 2.09 30.92 -17.56
CA ARG A 574 1.15 31.68 -18.43
C ARG A 574 -0.05 30.85 -18.92
N GLN A 575 0.17 29.58 -19.33
CA GLN A 575 -0.92 28.73 -19.84
C GLN A 575 -1.85 28.30 -18.68
N VAL A 576 -1.28 27.99 -17.52
CA VAL A 576 -2.04 27.64 -16.32
C VAL A 576 -2.87 28.84 -15.86
N ALA A 577 -2.27 30.05 -15.83
CA ALA A 577 -3.00 31.27 -15.48
C ALA A 577 -4.22 31.48 -16.38
N LYS A 578 -4.05 31.29 -17.70
CA LYS A 578 -5.18 31.37 -18.65
C LYS A 578 -6.27 30.35 -18.34
N VAL A 579 -5.90 29.10 -18.08
CA VAL A 579 -6.87 28.05 -17.73
C VAL A 579 -7.64 28.39 -16.44
N ILE A 580 -6.97 28.92 -15.43
CA ILE A 580 -7.60 29.32 -14.17
C ILE A 580 -8.50 30.53 -14.34
N ASP A 581 -8.10 31.54 -15.16
CA ASP A 581 -8.91 32.70 -15.46
C ASP A 581 -10.16 32.35 -16.29
N ASP A 582 -10.02 31.50 -17.30
CA ASP A 582 -11.16 30.98 -18.06
C ASP A 582 -12.10 30.15 -17.16
N ARG A 583 -11.55 29.37 -16.24
CA ARG A 583 -12.32 28.60 -15.27
C ARG A 583 -13.15 29.50 -14.33
N LEU A 584 -12.58 30.60 -13.87
CA LEU A 584 -13.34 31.58 -13.09
C LEU A 584 -14.56 32.07 -13.86
N LYS A 585 -14.40 32.47 -15.16
CA LYS A 585 -15.53 32.90 -16.01
C LYS A 585 -16.58 31.81 -16.16
N MET A 586 -16.16 30.54 -16.29
CA MET A 586 -17.07 29.40 -16.33
C MET A 586 -17.84 29.27 -15.02
N GLN A 587 -17.15 29.34 -13.88
CA GLN A 587 -17.69 29.16 -12.53
C GLN A 587 -18.53 30.38 -12.07
N THR A 588 -18.40 31.54 -12.70
CA THR A 588 -19.25 32.71 -12.47
C THR A 588 -20.44 32.80 -13.44
N GLY A 589 -20.50 31.89 -14.43
CA GLY A 589 -21.58 31.81 -15.39
C GLY A 589 -21.42 32.71 -16.63
N GLU A 590 -20.23 33.24 -16.84
CA GLU A 590 -19.89 34.09 -18.02
C GLU A 590 -19.55 33.22 -19.26
N MET A 591 -19.17 31.98 -19.04
CA MET A 591 -18.86 30.98 -20.08
C MET A 591 -19.48 29.64 -19.72
N PRO A 592 -19.83 28.78 -20.71
CA PRO A 592 -20.19 27.40 -20.42
C PRO A 592 -19.05 26.63 -19.72
N LEU A 593 -19.41 25.81 -18.73
CA LEU A 593 -18.44 25.02 -17.98
C LEU A 593 -17.92 23.85 -18.81
N ASN A 594 -16.64 23.61 -18.70
CA ASN A 594 -15.99 22.39 -19.12
C ASN A 594 -15.88 21.39 -17.95
N TRP A 595 -15.40 20.19 -18.23
CA TRP A 595 -15.25 19.13 -17.25
C TRP A 595 -14.42 19.55 -16.02
N GLY A 596 -13.22 20.10 -16.23
CA GLY A 596 -12.32 20.50 -15.13
C GLY A 596 -12.90 21.58 -14.23
N ALA A 597 -13.69 22.50 -14.79
CA ALA A 597 -14.38 23.53 -14.00
C ALA A 597 -15.48 22.94 -13.14
N ALA A 598 -16.29 22.03 -13.67
CA ALA A 598 -17.38 21.37 -12.94
C ALA A 598 -16.86 20.41 -11.88
N GLU A 599 -15.84 19.61 -12.19
CA GLU A 599 -15.17 18.70 -11.26
C GLU A 599 -14.59 19.48 -10.06
N THR A 600 -13.91 20.60 -10.32
CA THR A 600 -13.32 21.42 -9.25
C THR A 600 -14.40 22.08 -8.37
N LEU A 601 -15.52 22.52 -8.95
CA LEU A 601 -16.67 23.03 -8.20
C LEU A 601 -17.32 21.94 -7.35
N ALA A 602 -17.39 20.70 -7.85
CA ALA A 602 -17.90 19.58 -7.06
C ALA A 602 -17.06 19.40 -5.79
N TYR A 603 -15.73 19.35 -5.92
CA TYR A 603 -14.83 19.24 -4.77
C TYR A 603 -15.00 20.41 -3.79
N ALA A 604 -15.04 21.63 -4.28
CA ALA A 604 -15.21 22.81 -3.45
C ALA A 604 -16.55 22.78 -2.66
N SER A 605 -17.64 22.41 -3.33
CA SER A 605 -18.96 22.33 -2.71
C SER A 605 -19.07 21.20 -1.68
N ILE A 606 -18.41 20.06 -1.92
CA ILE A 606 -18.35 18.92 -1.00
C ILE A 606 -17.55 19.28 0.26
N LEU A 607 -16.44 19.99 0.11
CA LEU A 607 -15.65 20.52 1.24
C LEU A 607 -16.46 21.52 2.05
N ASP A 608 -17.21 22.38 1.38
CA ASP A 608 -18.07 23.36 2.02
C ASP A 608 -19.25 22.70 2.77
N ASP A 609 -19.78 21.60 2.27
CA ASP A 609 -20.77 20.74 2.95
C ASP A 609 -20.18 19.95 4.15
N GLY A 610 -18.88 20.06 4.39
CA GLY A 610 -18.23 19.46 5.55
C GLY A 610 -17.76 18.02 5.36
N TYR A 611 -17.54 17.58 4.12
CA TYR A 611 -16.95 16.29 3.78
C TYR A 611 -15.47 16.46 3.40
N LEU A 612 -14.62 15.56 3.87
CA LEU A 612 -13.22 15.49 3.45
C LEU A 612 -13.14 15.06 1.98
N VAL A 613 -12.21 15.65 1.22
CA VAL A 613 -11.88 15.22 -0.14
C VAL A 613 -10.43 14.74 -0.18
N ARG A 614 -10.23 13.49 -0.61
CA ARG A 614 -8.91 12.91 -0.89
C ARG A 614 -8.89 12.43 -2.34
N LEU A 615 -7.95 12.97 -3.12
CA LEU A 615 -7.70 12.61 -4.51
C LEU A 615 -6.25 12.16 -4.63
N THR A 616 -6.03 10.94 -5.08
CA THR A 616 -4.70 10.36 -5.27
C THR A 616 -4.62 9.61 -6.60
N GLY A 617 -3.42 9.41 -7.07
CA GLY A 617 -3.08 8.78 -8.33
C GLY A 617 -1.91 9.49 -8.99
N GLU A 618 -1.43 8.97 -10.09
CA GLU A 618 -0.34 9.57 -10.83
C GLU A 618 -0.78 10.88 -11.50
N ASP A 619 0.02 11.93 -11.37
CA ASP A 619 -0.22 13.26 -11.97
C ASP A 619 -1.56 13.94 -11.59
N VAL A 620 -2.25 13.52 -10.54
CA VAL A 620 -3.60 14.04 -10.18
C VAL A 620 -3.60 15.52 -9.84
N GLY A 621 -2.50 16.07 -9.34
CA GLY A 621 -2.39 17.49 -9.00
C GLY A 621 -2.58 18.40 -10.21
N ARG A 622 -2.06 18.03 -11.36
CA ARG A 622 -2.24 18.66 -12.66
C ARG A 622 -3.43 18.06 -13.43
N GLY A 623 -3.65 16.78 -13.26
CA GLY A 623 -4.42 15.89 -14.13
C GLY A 623 -3.58 15.44 -15.32
N THR A 624 -3.60 14.13 -15.65
CA THR A 624 -2.82 13.53 -16.75
C THR A 624 -2.97 14.31 -18.05
N PHE A 625 -4.17 14.81 -18.34
CA PHE A 625 -4.48 15.58 -19.54
C PHE A 625 -4.38 17.10 -19.32
N SER A 626 -3.70 17.59 -18.30
CA SER A 626 -3.58 19.00 -17.94
C SER A 626 -4.94 19.72 -17.85
N HIS A 627 -5.93 19.06 -17.30
CA HIS A 627 -7.32 19.55 -17.21
C HIS A 627 -7.68 20.03 -15.80
N ARG A 628 -7.01 19.57 -14.77
CA ARG A 628 -7.38 19.82 -13.36
C ARG A 628 -6.67 21.04 -12.78
N HIS A 629 -5.34 21.06 -12.77
CA HIS A 629 -4.53 22.10 -12.11
C HIS A 629 -5.03 22.45 -10.70
N ALA A 630 -5.32 21.43 -9.89
CA ALA A 630 -5.73 21.61 -8.50
C ALA A 630 -4.58 22.05 -7.60
N LYS A 631 -3.33 21.72 -7.99
CA LYS A 631 -2.09 22.15 -7.36
C LYS A 631 -1.37 23.13 -8.29
N LEU A 632 -1.20 24.36 -7.83
CA LEU A 632 -0.55 25.43 -8.56
C LEU A 632 0.91 25.57 -8.14
N HIS A 633 1.78 25.98 -9.06
CA HIS A 633 3.21 26.14 -8.84
C HIS A 633 3.63 27.59 -9.09
N ASN A 634 4.28 28.21 -8.11
CA ASN A 634 4.80 29.56 -8.20
C ASN A 634 6.06 29.58 -9.06
N GLN A 635 6.09 30.42 -10.07
CA GLN A 635 7.22 30.54 -11.00
C GLN A 635 8.39 31.35 -10.42
N VAL A 636 8.21 31.98 -9.24
CA VAL A 636 9.25 32.78 -8.61
C VAL A 636 10.14 31.95 -7.70
N ASP A 637 9.54 31.06 -6.90
CA ASP A 637 10.23 30.33 -5.83
C ASP A 637 9.96 28.81 -5.81
N GLY A 638 9.14 28.32 -6.75
CA GLY A 638 8.74 26.91 -6.83
C GLY A 638 7.76 26.46 -5.75
N SER A 639 7.28 27.35 -4.89
CA SER A 639 6.28 27.02 -3.89
C SER A 639 4.97 26.55 -4.52
N THR A 640 4.18 25.79 -3.78
CA THR A 640 2.93 25.22 -4.28
C THR A 640 1.73 25.70 -3.48
N TYR A 641 0.61 25.89 -4.16
CA TYR A 641 -0.65 26.32 -3.57
C TYR A 641 -1.81 25.44 -4.07
N ILE A 642 -2.68 25.04 -3.18
CA ILE A 642 -3.89 24.23 -3.49
C ILE A 642 -5.11 25.07 -3.07
N PRO A 643 -5.80 25.76 -4.00
CA PRO A 643 -6.94 26.61 -3.67
C PRO A 643 -8.04 25.92 -2.88
N LEU A 644 -8.30 24.64 -3.17
CA LEU A 644 -9.27 23.81 -2.44
C LEU A 644 -8.97 23.65 -0.94
N CYS A 645 -7.75 23.94 -0.49
CA CYS A 645 -7.42 23.95 0.95
C CYS A 645 -7.88 25.22 1.67
N HIS A 646 -8.38 26.22 0.93
CA HIS A 646 -8.66 27.56 1.44
C HIS A 646 -10.09 28.04 1.09
N ILE A 647 -11.05 27.12 0.99
CA ILE A 647 -12.44 27.44 0.65
C ILE A 647 -13.13 28.18 1.82
N LYS A 648 -12.89 27.75 3.05
CA LYS A 648 -13.38 28.40 4.28
C LYS A 648 -12.50 28.03 5.48
N GLU A 649 -12.64 28.83 6.55
CA GLU A 649 -12.02 28.50 7.84
C GLU A 649 -12.59 27.19 8.40
N ASN A 650 -11.73 26.40 9.04
CA ASN A 650 -12.09 25.13 9.68
C ASN A 650 -12.76 24.10 8.76
N GLN A 651 -12.51 24.18 7.45
CA GLN A 651 -12.98 23.17 6.52
C GLN A 651 -12.35 21.80 6.78
N PRO A 652 -13.01 20.69 6.37
CA PRO A 652 -12.39 19.38 6.37
C PRO A 652 -11.10 19.37 5.54
N ARG A 653 -10.20 18.45 5.88
CA ARG A 653 -8.93 18.33 5.17
C ARG A 653 -9.14 18.05 3.69
N THR A 654 -8.43 18.78 2.86
CA THR A 654 -8.26 18.49 1.43
C THR A 654 -6.91 17.80 1.25
N ALA A 655 -6.90 16.67 0.57
CA ALA A 655 -5.70 15.88 0.33
C ALA A 655 -5.59 15.56 -1.17
N ILE A 656 -4.68 16.24 -1.87
CA ILE A 656 -4.40 16.00 -3.28
C ILE A 656 -2.93 15.64 -3.40
N TYR A 657 -2.66 14.38 -3.73
CA TYR A 657 -1.30 13.85 -3.78
C TYR A 657 -1.08 13.06 -5.06
N ASP A 658 -0.05 13.44 -5.79
CA ASP A 658 0.50 12.59 -6.84
C ASP A 658 1.07 11.34 -6.14
N SER A 659 0.64 10.15 -6.57
CA SER A 659 1.14 8.89 -6.04
C SER A 659 2.52 8.56 -6.63
N LEU A 660 3.20 7.59 -6.00
CA LEU A 660 4.29 6.90 -6.69
C LEU A 660 3.71 6.10 -7.87
N LEU A 661 4.59 5.64 -8.75
CA LEU A 661 4.25 4.85 -9.94
C LEU A 661 3.91 3.41 -9.51
N SER A 662 2.72 3.23 -8.98
CA SER A 662 2.15 1.96 -8.52
C SER A 662 0.63 2.06 -8.49
N GLU A 663 -0.06 1.04 -8.95
CA GLU A 663 -1.51 0.93 -8.90
C GLU A 663 -1.96 0.02 -7.76
N MET A 664 -1.30 -1.12 -7.56
CA MET A 664 -1.76 -2.17 -6.65
C MET A 664 -1.74 -1.71 -5.19
N ALA A 665 -0.59 -1.29 -4.68
CA ALA A 665 -0.48 -0.84 -3.30
C ALA A 665 -1.25 0.46 -3.06
N VAL A 666 -1.23 1.38 -4.04
CA VAL A 666 -1.95 2.66 -3.95
C VAL A 666 -3.45 2.43 -3.86
N LEU A 667 -4.03 1.60 -4.74
CA LEU A 667 -5.47 1.31 -4.71
C LEU A 667 -5.86 0.54 -3.44
N GLY A 668 -5.02 -0.40 -2.98
CA GLY A 668 -5.20 -1.09 -1.71
C GLY A 668 -5.25 -0.13 -0.52
N PHE A 669 -4.35 0.85 -0.50
CA PHE A 669 -4.33 1.90 0.52
C PHE A 669 -5.61 2.76 0.50
N GLU A 670 -6.04 3.22 -0.68
CA GLU A 670 -7.23 4.06 -0.81
C GLU A 670 -8.51 3.28 -0.44
N TYR A 671 -8.58 1.97 -0.73
CA TYR A 671 -9.66 1.12 -0.24
C TYR A 671 -9.68 1.07 1.30
N GLY A 672 -8.54 0.80 1.93
CA GLY A 672 -8.41 0.80 3.40
C GLY A 672 -8.80 2.14 4.02
N TYR A 673 -8.41 3.24 3.38
CA TYR A 673 -8.76 4.59 3.78
C TYR A 673 -10.28 4.82 3.70
N ALA A 674 -10.90 4.45 2.58
CA ALA A 674 -12.33 4.65 2.33
C ALA A 674 -13.22 3.83 3.27
N THR A 675 -12.81 2.59 3.61
CA THR A 675 -13.53 1.74 4.58
C THR A 675 -13.45 2.24 6.03
N THR A 676 -12.62 3.24 6.30
CA THR A 676 -12.37 3.73 7.67
C THR A 676 -12.88 5.15 7.90
N LEU A 677 -13.12 5.92 6.84
CA LEU A 677 -13.58 7.30 6.94
C LEU A 677 -14.83 7.54 6.08
N PRO A 678 -16.04 7.17 6.56
CA PRO A 678 -17.26 7.24 5.76
C PRO A 678 -17.72 8.66 5.39
N LYS A 679 -17.40 9.69 6.20
CA LYS A 679 -17.73 11.10 5.92
C LYS A 679 -16.64 11.74 5.03
N SER A 680 -16.44 11.18 3.85
CA SER A 680 -15.42 11.64 2.91
C SER A 680 -15.74 11.24 1.47
N LEU A 681 -15.12 11.93 0.54
CA LEU A 681 -14.98 11.52 -0.86
C LEU A 681 -13.54 11.09 -1.09
N ILE A 682 -13.31 9.80 -1.25
CA ILE A 682 -12.00 9.22 -1.51
C ILE A 682 -11.95 8.81 -2.97
N ILE A 683 -10.94 9.30 -3.69
CA ILE A 683 -10.80 9.12 -5.13
C ILE A 683 -9.40 8.59 -5.44
N TRP A 684 -9.35 7.52 -6.20
CA TRP A 684 -8.15 7.09 -6.91
C TRP A 684 -8.36 7.31 -8.42
N GLU A 685 -7.45 8.03 -9.06
CA GLU A 685 -7.44 8.22 -10.51
C GLU A 685 -6.28 7.44 -11.12
N ALA A 686 -6.58 6.55 -12.04
CA ALA A 686 -5.57 5.91 -12.86
C ALA A 686 -5.01 6.92 -13.88
N GLN A 687 -3.73 6.83 -14.25
CA GLN A 687 -3.17 7.69 -15.27
C GLN A 687 -3.87 7.46 -16.63
N PHE A 688 -4.07 6.21 -17.01
CA PHE A 688 -5.04 5.73 -17.98
C PHE A 688 -5.83 4.59 -17.33
N GLY A 689 -7.10 4.49 -17.63
CA GLY A 689 -7.94 3.41 -17.10
C GLY A 689 -7.44 2.02 -17.46
N ASP A 690 -6.70 1.89 -18.56
CA ASP A 690 -6.00 0.68 -19.00
C ASP A 690 -5.13 0.06 -17.90
N PHE A 691 -4.50 0.91 -17.06
CA PHE A 691 -3.57 0.44 -16.02
C PHE A 691 -4.26 -0.03 -14.74
N ALA A 692 -5.58 0.14 -14.61
CA ALA A 692 -6.34 -0.39 -13.48
C ALA A 692 -6.17 -1.91 -13.33
N ASN A 693 -5.85 -2.63 -14.40
CA ASN A 693 -5.62 -4.09 -14.36
C ASN A 693 -4.36 -4.48 -13.56
N CYS A 694 -3.39 -3.57 -13.34
CA CYS A 694 -2.26 -3.79 -12.44
C CYS A 694 -2.72 -3.95 -10.97
N ALA A 695 -3.90 -3.41 -10.62
CA ALA A 695 -4.51 -3.53 -9.30
C ALA A 695 -5.74 -4.48 -9.29
N GLN A 696 -5.85 -5.40 -10.25
CA GLN A 696 -7.04 -6.26 -10.41
C GLN A 696 -7.37 -7.05 -9.14
N VAL A 697 -6.36 -7.50 -8.40
CA VAL A 697 -6.57 -8.22 -7.13
C VAL A 697 -7.33 -7.38 -6.08
N VAL A 698 -7.07 -6.07 -6.02
CA VAL A 698 -7.79 -5.15 -5.12
C VAL A 698 -9.23 -4.98 -5.60
N ILE A 699 -9.43 -4.86 -6.92
CA ILE A 699 -10.76 -4.73 -7.52
C ILE A 699 -11.59 -5.97 -7.20
N ASP A 700 -11.07 -7.17 -7.45
CA ASP A 700 -11.82 -8.42 -7.29
C ASP A 700 -12.05 -8.80 -5.83
N GLN A 701 -10.99 -8.71 -5.00
CA GLN A 701 -11.01 -9.26 -3.65
C GLN A 701 -11.57 -8.30 -2.60
N PHE A 702 -11.50 -7.00 -2.84
CA PHE A 702 -11.93 -5.98 -1.86
C PHE A 702 -13.07 -5.11 -2.39
N ILE A 703 -12.89 -4.43 -3.53
CA ILE A 703 -13.86 -3.44 -4.03
C ILE A 703 -15.16 -4.11 -4.43
N ALA A 704 -15.09 -5.16 -5.25
CA ALA A 704 -16.28 -5.82 -5.80
C ALA A 704 -16.97 -6.75 -4.79
N SER A 705 -16.20 -7.43 -3.93
CA SER A 705 -16.72 -8.53 -3.11
C SER A 705 -16.63 -8.32 -1.58
N GLY A 706 -16.04 -7.22 -1.13
CA GLY A 706 -15.82 -6.98 0.30
C GLY A 706 -17.12 -6.85 1.10
N GLU A 707 -18.18 -6.32 0.51
CA GLU A 707 -19.47 -6.20 1.18
C GLU A 707 -20.15 -7.57 1.35
N THR A 708 -20.26 -8.35 0.30
CA THR A 708 -20.93 -9.66 0.37
C THR A 708 -20.17 -10.70 1.19
N LYS A 709 -18.82 -10.65 1.22
CA LYS A 709 -17.97 -11.55 2.01
C LYS A 709 -17.87 -11.14 3.48
N TRP A 710 -17.74 -9.84 3.75
CA TRP A 710 -17.29 -9.32 5.04
C TRP A 710 -18.21 -8.24 5.64
N GLU A 711 -19.32 -7.94 4.99
CA GLU A 711 -20.22 -6.84 5.34
C GLU A 711 -19.49 -5.48 5.42
N ARG A 712 -18.42 -5.32 4.58
CA ARG A 712 -17.60 -4.12 4.53
C ARG A 712 -18.00 -3.23 3.38
N VAL A 713 -18.69 -2.15 3.70
CA VAL A 713 -19.08 -1.10 2.75
C VAL A 713 -17.91 -0.14 2.50
N CYS A 714 -17.84 0.39 1.28
CA CYS A 714 -16.74 1.24 0.83
C CYS A 714 -17.27 2.34 -0.09
N GLY A 715 -16.93 3.60 0.18
CA GLY A 715 -17.31 4.75 -0.65
C GLY A 715 -16.23 5.19 -1.64
N LEU A 716 -15.28 4.33 -1.99
CA LEU A 716 -14.18 4.65 -2.91
C LEU A 716 -14.69 4.98 -4.31
N THR A 717 -14.13 6.03 -4.91
CA THR A 717 -14.37 6.41 -6.30
C THR A 717 -13.14 6.12 -7.14
N LEU A 718 -13.30 5.45 -8.28
CA LEU A 718 -12.26 5.24 -9.28
C LEU A 718 -12.56 6.14 -10.48
N LEU A 719 -11.60 7.01 -10.84
CA LEU A 719 -11.62 7.76 -12.09
C LEU A 719 -10.69 7.06 -13.08
N LEU A 720 -11.28 6.51 -14.12
CA LEU A 720 -10.58 5.67 -15.10
C LEU A 720 -10.66 6.32 -16.50
N PRO A 721 -9.62 7.06 -16.94
CA PRO A 721 -9.61 7.63 -18.28
C PRO A 721 -9.84 6.56 -19.34
N HIS A 722 -10.93 6.71 -20.09
CA HIS A 722 -11.43 5.75 -21.08
C HIS A 722 -11.93 6.47 -22.30
N GLY A 723 -11.61 5.99 -23.48
CA GLY A 723 -12.06 6.54 -24.76
C GLY A 723 -11.13 6.13 -25.90
N PHE A 724 -11.73 5.89 -27.06
CA PHE A 724 -11.03 5.41 -28.27
C PHE A 724 -10.68 6.62 -29.15
N GLU A 725 -9.41 7.01 -29.18
CA GLU A 725 -8.90 8.24 -29.81
C GLU A 725 -7.66 8.00 -30.67
N GLY A 726 -7.47 6.76 -31.14
CA GLY A 726 -6.34 6.40 -31.99
C GLY A 726 -4.99 6.32 -31.25
N GLN A 727 -5.00 6.18 -29.93
CA GLN A 727 -3.81 6.11 -29.07
C GLN A 727 -3.30 4.69 -28.81
N GLY A 728 -3.84 3.71 -29.55
CA GLY A 728 -3.41 2.32 -29.44
C GLY A 728 -4.12 1.52 -28.34
N PRO A 729 -3.74 0.24 -28.16
CA PRO A 729 -4.48 -0.70 -27.32
C PRO A 729 -4.33 -0.48 -25.81
N GLU A 730 -3.34 0.28 -25.37
CA GLU A 730 -3.02 0.44 -23.95
C GLU A 730 -3.33 1.85 -23.40
N HIS A 731 -4.02 2.69 -24.21
CA HIS A 731 -4.43 4.04 -23.86
C HIS A 731 -5.86 4.35 -24.30
N SER A 732 -6.71 3.32 -24.35
CA SER A 732 -8.08 3.41 -24.86
C SER A 732 -9.12 2.87 -23.91
N SER A 733 -8.87 1.74 -23.24
CA SER A 733 -9.91 1.00 -22.52
C SER A 733 -9.57 0.72 -21.06
N ALA A 734 -10.39 1.23 -20.17
CA ALA A 734 -10.39 0.84 -18.75
C ALA A 734 -10.98 -0.56 -18.50
N ARG A 735 -11.28 -1.32 -19.55
CA ARG A 735 -11.89 -2.66 -19.47
C ARG A 735 -13.25 -2.63 -18.77
N LEU A 736 -14.14 -1.77 -19.25
CA LEU A 736 -15.51 -1.60 -18.75
C LEU A 736 -16.24 -2.93 -18.54
N GLU A 737 -16.09 -3.87 -19.47
CA GLU A 737 -16.69 -5.22 -19.42
C GLU A 737 -16.31 -6.01 -18.16
N ARG A 738 -15.10 -5.83 -17.62
CA ARG A 738 -14.64 -6.52 -16.42
C ARG A 738 -15.36 -6.01 -15.18
N PHE A 739 -15.55 -4.70 -15.07
CA PHE A 739 -16.34 -4.12 -13.98
C PHE A 739 -17.80 -4.55 -14.05
N LEU A 740 -18.38 -4.53 -15.24
CA LEU A 740 -19.78 -4.95 -15.44
C LEU A 740 -19.99 -6.45 -15.13
N GLN A 741 -18.99 -7.30 -15.40
CA GLN A 741 -19.02 -8.71 -15.02
C GLN A 741 -19.03 -8.90 -13.48
N LEU A 742 -18.35 -8.02 -12.72
CA LEU A 742 -18.28 -8.07 -11.27
C LEU A 742 -19.52 -7.49 -10.57
N CYS A 743 -20.43 -6.88 -11.32
CA CYS A 743 -21.62 -6.23 -10.80
C CYS A 743 -22.71 -7.23 -10.41
N ALA A 744 -23.05 -7.29 -9.14
CA ALA A 744 -24.15 -8.06 -8.59
C ALA A 744 -24.57 -7.48 -7.22
N GLU A 745 -25.81 -7.73 -6.78
CA GLU A 745 -26.29 -7.39 -5.42
C GLU A 745 -26.12 -5.88 -5.07
N ASP A 746 -26.16 -5.02 -6.08
CA ASP A 746 -25.92 -3.57 -5.96
C ASP A 746 -24.58 -3.21 -5.27
N ASN A 747 -23.55 -4.01 -5.55
CA ASN A 747 -22.23 -3.91 -4.90
C ASN A 747 -21.44 -2.67 -5.29
N MET A 748 -21.68 -2.07 -6.46
CA MET A 748 -20.97 -0.87 -6.93
C MET A 748 -21.84 -0.04 -7.89
N GLN A 749 -21.30 1.10 -8.33
CA GLN A 749 -21.87 1.92 -9.40
C GLN A 749 -20.90 1.96 -10.57
N VAL A 750 -21.37 1.76 -11.80
CA VAL A 750 -20.56 1.87 -13.01
C VAL A 750 -21.21 2.88 -13.95
N MET A 751 -20.46 3.93 -14.34
CA MET A 751 -21.02 5.03 -15.12
C MET A 751 -20.03 5.61 -16.14
N THR A 752 -20.62 6.21 -17.18
CA THR A 752 -19.90 6.85 -18.30
C THR A 752 -20.42 8.28 -18.51
N PRO A 753 -20.15 9.23 -17.55
CA PRO A 753 -20.68 10.59 -17.65
C PRO A 753 -20.21 11.28 -18.92
N THR A 754 -21.12 12.00 -19.60
CA THR A 754 -20.83 12.64 -20.89
C THR A 754 -20.81 14.16 -20.80
N THR A 755 -21.27 14.78 -19.72
CA THR A 755 -21.29 16.23 -19.55
C THR A 755 -20.64 16.70 -18.24
N PRO A 756 -20.19 17.97 -18.15
CA PRO A 756 -19.72 18.57 -16.91
C PRO A 756 -20.71 18.53 -15.75
N ALA A 757 -22.01 18.71 -16.01
CA ALA A 757 -23.04 18.58 -14.98
C ALA A 757 -23.14 17.16 -14.43
N GLN A 758 -22.99 16.14 -15.25
CA GLN A 758 -23.04 14.75 -14.84
C GLN A 758 -21.90 14.41 -13.89
N ILE A 759 -20.64 14.78 -14.15
CA ILE A 759 -19.56 14.53 -13.20
C ILE A 759 -19.73 15.33 -11.91
N PHE A 760 -20.18 16.57 -11.98
CA PHE A 760 -20.48 17.38 -10.80
C PHE A 760 -21.48 16.66 -9.87
N HIS A 761 -22.61 16.24 -10.42
CA HIS A 761 -23.65 15.56 -9.64
C HIS A 761 -23.26 14.15 -9.21
N ALA A 762 -22.49 13.40 -10.02
CA ALA A 762 -21.98 12.09 -9.63
C ALA A 762 -21.09 12.16 -8.38
N LEU A 763 -20.14 13.11 -8.33
CA LEU A 763 -19.23 13.29 -7.21
C LEU A 763 -19.98 13.79 -5.95
N ARG A 764 -20.91 14.74 -6.10
CA ARG A 764 -21.73 15.21 -4.99
C ARG A 764 -22.64 14.10 -4.47
N ARG A 765 -23.28 13.34 -5.36
CA ARG A 765 -24.12 12.19 -4.99
C ARG A 765 -23.34 11.16 -4.19
N GLN A 766 -22.10 10.87 -4.59
CA GLN A 766 -21.22 9.92 -3.89
C GLN A 766 -20.86 10.40 -2.46
N ALA A 767 -20.65 11.69 -2.28
CA ALA A 767 -20.25 12.25 -1.00
C ALA A 767 -21.42 12.45 -0.03
N ILE A 768 -22.52 13.04 -0.52
CA ILE A 768 -23.61 13.57 0.32
C ILE A 768 -24.62 12.47 0.66
N ARG A 769 -24.97 11.62 -0.31
CA ARG A 769 -25.92 10.52 -0.10
C ARG A 769 -25.37 9.53 0.94
N PRO A 770 -26.17 9.03 1.89
CA PRO A 770 -25.71 8.11 2.93
C PRO A 770 -25.57 6.67 2.41
N ILE A 771 -25.19 6.49 1.16
CA ILE A 771 -24.86 5.21 0.55
C ILE A 771 -23.36 5.19 0.29
N ARG A 772 -22.67 4.17 0.80
CA ARG A 772 -21.23 3.99 0.61
C ARG A 772 -20.98 2.72 -0.18
N LYS A 773 -21.09 2.84 -1.49
CA LYS A 773 -20.76 1.81 -2.49
C LYS A 773 -19.63 2.33 -3.39
N PRO A 774 -18.73 1.48 -3.86
CA PRO A 774 -17.72 1.88 -4.84
C PRO A 774 -18.36 2.51 -6.08
N MET A 775 -17.74 3.57 -6.59
CA MET A 775 -18.19 4.26 -7.80
C MET A 775 -17.08 4.22 -8.86
N ILE A 776 -17.36 3.58 -9.98
CA ILE A 776 -16.44 3.41 -11.11
C ILE A 776 -16.86 4.36 -12.21
N ILE A 777 -16.03 5.37 -12.49
CA ILE A 777 -16.28 6.35 -13.53
C ILE A 777 -15.33 6.12 -14.70
N MET A 778 -15.88 5.80 -15.85
CA MET A 778 -15.16 5.85 -17.13
C MET A 778 -15.03 7.32 -17.52
N SER A 779 -13.97 7.96 -17.04
CA SER A 779 -13.74 9.40 -17.25
C SER A 779 -13.26 9.64 -18.69
N PRO A 780 -13.70 10.72 -19.34
CA PRO A 780 -13.32 10.99 -20.71
C PRO A 780 -11.93 11.59 -20.84
N LYS A 781 -11.39 11.56 -22.05
CA LYS A 781 -10.15 12.23 -22.44
C LYS A 781 -10.43 13.44 -23.32
N SER A 782 -10.89 13.26 -24.55
CA SER A 782 -11.17 14.38 -25.48
C SER A 782 -12.36 15.24 -25.05
N LEU A 783 -13.37 14.65 -24.38
CA LEU A 783 -14.53 15.40 -23.88
C LEU A 783 -14.15 16.45 -22.80
N LEU A 784 -12.98 16.33 -22.19
CA LEU A 784 -12.47 17.35 -21.25
C LEU A 784 -12.42 18.77 -21.86
N ARG A 785 -12.33 18.85 -23.19
CA ARG A 785 -12.24 20.11 -23.97
C ARG A 785 -13.14 20.13 -25.21
N HIS A 786 -14.07 19.21 -25.34
CA HIS A 786 -14.95 19.13 -26.50
C HIS A 786 -15.96 20.27 -26.50
N LYS A 787 -16.16 20.91 -27.66
CA LYS A 787 -16.99 22.13 -27.80
C LYS A 787 -18.45 21.91 -27.41
N LEU A 788 -18.99 20.72 -27.65
CA LEU A 788 -20.39 20.35 -27.33
C LEU A 788 -20.52 19.73 -25.94
N ALA A 789 -19.44 19.24 -25.32
CA ALA A 789 -19.45 18.68 -23.99
C ALA A 789 -19.28 19.77 -22.93
N THR A 790 -20.26 20.64 -22.84
CA THR A 790 -20.30 21.77 -21.91
C THR A 790 -21.60 21.75 -21.12
N SER A 791 -21.63 22.44 -19.98
CA SER A 791 -22.84 22.65 -19.16
C SER A 791 -22.97 24.09 -18.73
N THR A 792 -24.19 24.50 -18.43
CA THR A 792 -24.48 25.80 -17.83
C THR A 792 -24.32 25.71 -16.30
N LEU A 793 -24.12 26.85 -15.65
CA LEU A 793 -24.10 26.91 -14.19
C LEU A 793 -25.43 26.49 -13.57
N SER A 794 -26.55 26.79 -14.27
CA SER A 794 -27.90 26.41 -13.85
C SER A 794 -28.09 24.87 -13.85
N GLU A 795 -27.48 24.14 -14.79
CA GLU A 795 -27.53 22.66 -14.77
C GLU A 795 -26.80 22.07 -13.56
N LEU A 796 -25.71 22.74 -13.09
CA LEU A 796 -25.04 22.33 -11.85
C LEU A 796 -25.86 22.73 -10.61
N ALA A 797 -26.52 23.90 -10.66
CA ALA A 797 -27.25 24.42 -9.50
C ALA A 797 -28.57 23.70 -9.27
N ASN A 798 -29.34 23.47 -10.32
CA ASN A 798 -30.72 23.00 -10.25
C ASN A 798 -30.92 21.57 -10.78
N GLY A 799 -29.88 20.96 -11.35
CA GLY A 799 -29.91 19.61 -11.89
C GLY A 799 -29.66 18.53 -10.85
N THR A 800 -29.64 17.31 -11.33
CA THR A 800 -29.23 16.10 -10.58
C THR A 800 -28.54 15.13 -11.53
N PHE A 801 -27.89 14.10 -11.00
CA PHE A 801 -27.33 13.04 -11.84
C PHE A 801 -28.44 12.27 -12.56
N GLN A 802 -28.38 12.27 -13.88
CA GLN A 802 -29.33 11.55 -14.74
C GLN A 802 -28.72 10.22 -15.15
N THR A 803 -29.35 9.11 -14.79
CA THR A 803 -28.92 7.76 -15.19
C THR A 803 -29.08 7.51 -16.68
N VAL A 804 -30.06 8.16 -17.30
CA VAL A 804 -30.32 8.14 -18.74
C VAL A 804 -30.68 9.55 -19.19
N ILE A 805 -30.02 10.06 -20.22
CA ILE A 805 -30.33 11.35 -20.85
C ILE A 805 -30.98 11.08 -22.20
N ASP A 806 -32.20 11.57 -22.34
CA ASP A 806 -33.00 11.48 -23.55
C ASP A 806 -32.44 12.40 -24.67
N GLU A 807 -33.03 12.31 -25.86
CA GLU A 807 -32.71 13.18 -26.98
C GLU A 807 -32.78 14.65 -26.62
N ILE A 808 -31.74 15.41 -26.99
CA ILE A 808 -31.64 16.84 -26.63
C ILE A 808 -32.08 17.76 -27.76
N ASP A 809 -32.09 17.30 -29.01
CA ASP A 809 -32.54 18.11 -30.11
C ASP A 809 -34.08 18.07 -30.24
N ASN A 810 -34.64 19.15 -30.71
CA ASN A 810 -36.11 19.27 -30.84
C ASN A 810 -36.61 18.51 -32.08
N ILE A 811 -36.61 17.16 -31.98
CA ILE A 811 -37.18 16.26 -33.00
C ILE A 811 -38.55 15.80 -32.55
N ASN A 812 -39.44 15.54 -33.53
CA ASN A 812 -40.76 14.99 -33.23
C ASN A 812 -40.63 13.48 -32.88
N LYS A 813 -40.84 13.15 -31.62
CA LYS A 813 -40.71 11.77 -31.12
C LYS A 813 -41.61 10.77 -31.83
N ALA A 814 -42.75 11.21 -32.40
CA ALA A 814 -43.64 10.36 -33.18
C ALA A 814 -43.07 9.97 -34.58
N ASP A 815 -42.13 10.76 -35.10
CA ASP A 815 -41.47 10.48 -36.38
C ASP A 815 -40.23 9.60 -36.26
N VAL A 816 -39.78 9.35 -35.01
CA VAL A 816 -38.60 8.54 -34.72
C VAL A 816 -38.90 7.05 -34.99
N THR A 817 -38.14 6.48 -35.89
CA THR A 817 -38.22 5.05 -36.26
C THR A 817 -37.00 4.27 -35.79
N ARG A 818 -35.91 4.97 -35.51
CA ARG A 818 -34.64 4.41 -35.02
C ARG A 818 -34.20 5.10 -33.74
N LEU A 819 -33.88 4.27 -32.74
CA LEU A 819 -33.38 4.76 -31.45
C LEU A 819 -31.95 4.23 -31.23
N VAL A 820 -30.98 5.12 -31.17
CA VAL A 820 -29.60 4.78 -30.90
C VAL A 820 -29.32 4.98 -29.40
N LEU A 821 -28.95 3.90 -28.70
CA LEU A 821 -28.55 3.92 -27.30
C LEU A 821 -27.00 3.86 -27.24
N CYS A 822 -26.37 4.70 -26.49
CA CYS A 822 -24.91 4.70 -26.36
C CYS A 822 -24.47 5.18 -24.98
N GLY A 823 -23.18 5.01 -24.67
CA GLY A 823 -22.52 5.59 -23.50
C GLY A 823 -21.19 6.23 -23.90
N GLY A 824 -20.78 7.24 -23.15
CA GLY A 824 -19.46 7.88 -23.34
C GLY A 824 -19.34 8.76 -24.60
N LYS A 825 -18.11 8.92 -25.05
CA LYS A 825 -17.69 9.88 -26.09
C LYS A 825 -18.39 9.70 -27.44
N VAL A 826 -18.70 8.48 -27.83
CA VAL A 826 -19.32 8.16 -29.14
C VAL A 826 -20.62 8.92 -29.36
N TYR A 827 -21.30 9.33 -28.30
CA TYR A 827 -22.48 10.19 -28.37
C TYR A 827 -22.24 11.44 -29.24
N TYR A 828 -21.12 12.12 -29.06
CA TYR A 828 -20.85 13.35 -29.77
C TYR A 828 -20.53 13.13 -31.24
N ASP A 829 -19.84 12.05 -31.57
CA ASP A 829 -19.60 11.64 -32.96
C ASP A 829 -20.93 11.34 -33.70
N LEU A 830 -21.84 10.63 -32.99
CA LEU A 830 -23.19 10.37 -33.48
C LEU A 830 -24.02 11.65 -33.66
N LEU A 831 -23.98 12.53 -32.66
CA LEU A 831 -24.75 13.78 -32.66
C LEU A 831 -24.34 14.70 -33.82
N GLU A 832 -23.03 14.89 -34.00
CA GLU A 832 -22.48 15.73 -35.08
C GLU A 832 -22.86 15.14 -36.44
N LYS A 833 -22.68 13.83 -36.63
CA LYS A 833 -23.00 13.18 -37.90
C LYS A 833 -24.50 13.17 -38.20
N ARG A 834 -25.35 12.95 -37.19
CA ARG A 834 -26.81 13.02 -37.34
C ARG A 834 -27.26 14.41 -37.76
N ARG A 835 -26.71 15.47 -37.12
CA ARG A 835 -27.03 16.87 -37.47
C ARG A 835 -26.55 17.23 -38.88
N GLU A 836 -25.34 16.78 -39.26
CA GLU A 836 -24.79 16.95 -40.61
C GLU A 836 -25.68 16.35 -41.70
N GLN A 837 -26.28 15.18 -41.42
CA GLN A 837 -27.13 14.44 -42.35
C GLN A 837 -28.63 14.76 -42.19
N GLU A 838 -29.01 15.67 -41.32
CA GLU A 838 -30.38 16.09 -40.99
C GLU A 838 -31.35 14.90 -40.73
N LEU A 839 -30.88 13.85 -40.02
CA LEU A 839 -31.63 12.65 -39.74
C LEU A 839 -32.65 12.85 -38.60
N ASN A 840 -33.79 13.41 -38.88
CA ASN A 840 -34.85 13.72 -37.89
C ASN A 840 -35.69 12.49 -37.45
N ASN A 841 -35.50 11.34 -38.07
CA ASN A 841 -36.18 10.08 -37.72
C ASN A 841 -35.33 9.17 -36.80
N THR A 842 -34.21 9.65 -36.36
CA THR A 842 -33.26 8.95 -35.49
C THR A 842 -33.02 9.75 -34.20
N ALA A 843 -33.38 9.21 -33.06
CA ALA A 843 -33.06 9.78 -31.75
C ALA A 843 -31.83 9.09 -31.12
N ILE A 844 -31.06 9.85 -30.36
CA ILE A 844 -29.87 9.36 -29.68
C ILE A 844 -30.04 9.54 -28.16
N VAL A 845 -30.00 8.44 -27.40
CA VAL A 845 -30.20 8.40 -25.95
C VAL A 845 -28.91 7.91 -25.28
N ARG A 846 -28.50 8.61 -24.26
CA ARG A 846 -27.29 8.29 -23.49
C ARG A 846 -27.63 7.50 -22.25
N ILE A 847 -26.95 6.37 -22.05
CA ILE A 847 -26.98 5.60 -20.81
C ILE A 847 -25.74 6.05 -19.99
N GLU A 848 -25.95 6.94 -19.03
CA GLU A 848 -24.87 7.53 -18.22
C GLU A 848 -24.48 6.60 -17.06
N GLN A 849 -25.41 5.80 -16.53
CA GLN A 849 -25.15 4.78 -15.53
C GLN A 849 -25.53 3.40 -16.08
N LEU A 850 -24.55 2.52 -16.14
CA LEU A 850 -24.75 1.13 -16.59
C LEU A 850 -25.15 0.20 -15.45
N TYR A 851 -24.61 0.44 -14.24
CA TYR A 851 -24.96 -0.32 -13.06
C TYR A 851 -25.04 0.58 -11.79
N PRO A 852 -26.05 0.41 -10.90
CA PRO A 852 -27.24 -0.42 -11.11
C PRO A 852 -27.97 -0.03 -12.40
N TYR A 853 -28.52 -1.03 -13.10
CA TYR A 853 -29.19 -0.83 -14.38
C TYR A 853 -30.45 0.01 -14.22
N PRO A 854 -30.60 1.13 -14.93
CA PRO A 854 -31.70 2.07 -14.74
C PRO A 854 -32.96 1.64 -15.51
N GLU A 855 -33.49 0.45 -15.22
CA GLU A 855 -34.61 -0.21 -15.93
C GLU A 855 -35.84 0.71 -16.08
N GLN A 856 -36.28 1.30 -14.94
CA GLN A 856 -37.47 2.15 -14.96
C GLN A 856 -37.25 3.36 -15.90
N ARG A 857 -36.10 4.01 -15.81
CA ARG A 857 -35.81 5.21 -16.61
C ARG A 857 -35.70 4.88 -18.10
N ILE A 858 -35.10 3.74 -18.44
CA ILE A 858 -35.04 3.26 -19.84
C ILE A 858 -36.47 2.97 -20.36
N ALA A 859 -37.30 2.32 -19.56
CA ALA A 859 -38.69 2.05 -19.95
C ALA A 859 -39.49 3.36 -20.18
N GLU A 860 -39.31 4.36 -19.32
CA GLU A 860 -39.93 5.68 -19.48
C GLU A 860 -39.49 6.38 -20.77
N VAL A 861 -38.21 6.28 -21.14
CA VAL A 861 -37.68 6.85 -22.39
C VAL A 861 -38.23 6.11 -23.58
N LEU A 862 -38.19 4.76 -23.60
CA LEU A 862 -38.72 3.96 -24.66
C LEU A 862 -40.22 4.20 -24.93
N ALA A 863 -40.98 4.46 -23.88
CA ALA A 863 -42.40 4.76 -23.99
C ALA A 863 -42.68 6.07 -24.76
N GLN A 864 -41.76 7.01 -24.79
CA GLN A 864 -41.90 8.30 -25.48
C GLN A 864 -41.75 8.20 -27.01
N TYR A 865 -41.25 7.05 -27.50
CA TYR A 865 -41.00 6.81 -28.92
C TYR A 865 -41.96 5.72 -29.49
N PRO A 866 -43.20 6.08 -29.81
CA PRO A 866 -44.24 5.08 -30.14
C PRO A 866 -44.00 4.29 -31.42
N ASN A 867 -43.25 4.86 -32.37
CA ASN A 867 -43.07 4.32 -33.72
C ASN A 867 -41.68 3.71 -33.98
N VAL A 868 -40.85 3.57 -32.92
CA VAL A 868 -39.53 2.94 -33.01
C VAL A 868 -39.63 1.49 -33.50
N LYS A 869 -38.86 1.17 -34.51
CA LYS A 869 -38.77 -0.18 -35.14
C LYS A 869 -37.41 -0.83 -34.85
N ASP A 870 -36.39 -0.02 -34.66
CA ASP A 870 -35.01 -0.47 -34.48
C ASP A 870 -34.36 0.26 -33.31
N ILE A 871 -33.86 -0.49 -32.32
CA ILE A 871 -33.06 -0.02 -31.22
C ILE A 871 -31.63 -0.51 -31.45
N VAL A 872 -30.67 0.41 -31.49
CA VAL A 872 -29.27 0.12 -31.77
C VAL A 872 -28.45 0.45 -30.57
N TRP A 873 -27.75 -0.54 -29.96
CA TRP A 873 -26.69 -0.26 -29.04
C TRP A 873 -25.39 0.10 -29.77
N THR A 874 -24.83 1.23 -29.47
CA THR A 874 -23.59 1.72 -30.07
C THR A 874 -22.51 1.94 -29.01
N GLN A 875 -21.34 1.36 -29.26
CA GLN A 875 -20.15 1.52 -28.41
C GLN A 875 -18.88 1.57 -29.26
N GLU A 876 -17.81 2.14 -28.72
CA GLU A 876 -16.51 2.22 -29.39
C GLU A 876 -15.66 0.96 -29.18
N GLU A 877 -15.88 0.24 -28.11
CA GLU A 877 -15.23 -1.02 -27.78
C GLU A 877 -15.56 -2.12 -28.77
N PRO A 878 -14.64 -3.10 -28.96
CA PRO A 878 -14.95 -4.31 -29.70
C PRO A 878 -16.17 -5.05 -29.15
N LYS A 879 -16.90 -5.77 -30.02
CA LYS A 879 -18.15 -6.45 -29.69
C LYS A 879 -18.09 -7.40 -28.51
N ASN A 880 -16.94 -8.02 -28.27
CA ASN A 880 -16.69 -8.90 -27.11
C ASN A 880 -16.27 -8.14 -25.85
N GLN A 881 -16.14 -6.83 -25.92
CA GLN A 881 -15.72 -5.93 -24.85
C GLN A 881 -16.77 -4.84 -24.62
N GLY A 882 -16.52 -3.92 -23.68
CA GLY A 882 -17.44 -2.85 -23.38
C GLY A 882 -18.75 -3.32 -22.74
N ALA A 883 -19.85 -2.61 -23.00
CA ALA A 883 -21.11 -2.85 -22.33
C ALA A 883 -22.07 -3.80 -23.07
N TRP A 884 -21.80 -4.13 -24.34
CA TRP A 884 -22.76 -4.87 -25.15
C TRP A 884 -23.27 -6.17 -24.51
N LEU A 885 -22.37 -7.02 -24.04
CA LEU A 885 -22.75 -8.31 -23.45
C LEU A 885 -23.52 -8.17 -22.13
N PHE A 886 -23.36 -7.04 -21.43
CA PHE A 886 -24.10 -6.73 -20.22
C PHE A 886 -25.49 -6.12 -20.53
N ILE A 887 -25.55 -5.20 -21.51
CA ILE A 887 -26.74 -4.41 -21.77
C ILE A 887 -27.77 -5.17 -22.65
N ALA A 888 -27.31 -6.00 -23.62
CA ALA A 888 -28.18 -6.67 -24.57
C ALA A 888 -29.27 -7.53 -23.93
N PRO A 889 -28.99 -8.44 -22.98
CA PRO A 889 -30.03 -9.23 -22.33
C PRO A 889 -31.09 -8.37 -21.67
N ARG A 890 -30.67 -7.29 -20.98
CA ARG A 890 -31.55 -6.36 -20.27
C ARG A 890 -32.45 -5.58 -21.23
N LEU A 891 -31.88 -5.10 -22.33
CA LEU A 891 -32.68 -4.44 -23.38
C LEU A 891 -33.70 -5.41 -24.05
N TYR A 892 -33.33 -6.66 -24.24
CA TYR A 892 -34.28 -7.67 -24.73
C TYR A 892 -35.43 -7.87 -23.74
N ASP A 893 -35.16 -7.95 -22.45
CA ASP A 893 -36.19 -8.08 -21.41
C ASP A 893 -37.11 -6.85 -21.37
N ASP A 894 -36.56 -5.63 -21.46
CA ASP A 894 -37.36 -4.38 -21.48
C ASP A 894 -38.25 -4.29 -22.72
N VAL A 895 -37.71 -4.64 -23.87
CA VAL A 895 -38.48 -4.68 -25.15
C VAL A 895 -39.57 -5.74 -25.10
N MET A 896 -39.30 -6.94 -24.60
CA MET A 896 -40.29 -8.00 -24.41
C MET A 896 -41.44 -7.57 -23.49
N LYS A 897 -41.13 -6.87 -22.40
CA LYS A 897 -42.14 -6.28 -21.49
C LYS A 897 -43.01 -5.23 -22.18
N SER A 898 -42.45 -4.49 -23.14
CA SER A 898 -43.19 -3.45 -23.87
C SER A 898 -44.22 -3.99 -24.90
N ALA A 899 -44.20 -5.28 -25.18
CA ALA A 899 -45.06 -5.96 -26.16
C ALA A 899 -45.03 -5.35 -27.59
N LYS A 900 -43.97 -4.61 -27.94
CA LYS A 900 -43.77 -4.01 -29.27
C LYS A 900 -42.76 -4.85 -30.07
N PRO A 901 -43.02 -5.09 -31.38
CA PRO A 901 -42.06 -5.79 -32.26
C PRO A 901 -40.91 -4.84 -32.65
N VAL A 902 -39.93 -4.68 -31.77
CA VAL A 902 -38.76 -3.82 -32.01
C VAL A 902 -37.54 -4.71 -32.21
N ARG A 903 -36.74 -4.42 -33.22
CA ARG A 903 -35.47 -5.09 -33.46
C ARG A 903 -34.41 -4.47 -32.56
N ILE A 904 -33.58 -5.30 -31.91
CA ILE A 904 -32.39 -4.85 -31.20
C ILE A 904 -31.18 -5.25 -32.04
N SER A 905 -30.28 -4.30 -32.27
CA SER A 905 -29.07 -4.48 -33.07
C SER A 905 -27.86 -3.83 -32.43
N TYR A 906 -26.66 -4.11 -32.93
CA TYR A 906 -25.38 -3.64 -32.47
C TYR A 906 -24.68 -2.86 -33.59
N ALA A 907 -24.10 -1.71 -33.23
CA ALA A 907 -23.20 -0.96 -34.08
C ALA A 907 -21.90 -0.65 -33.29
N GLY A 908 -20.79 -1.12 -33.76
CA GLY A 908 -19.48 -0.97 -33.07
C GLY A 908 -18.42 -1.78 -33.80
N ARG A 909 -17.25 -1.83 -33.20
CA ARG A 909 -16.12 -2.59 -33.75
C ARG A 909 -16.38 -4.09 -33.70
N GLU A 910 -15.80 -4.82 -34.64
CA GLU A 910 -15.79 -6.28 -34.62
C GLU A 910 -15.07 -6.81 -33.36
N ALA A 911 -15.33 -8.06 -33.01
CA ALA A 911 -14.67 -8.72 -31.88
C ALA A 911 -13.16 -8.75 -32.09
N SER A 912 -12.42 -8.42 -31.03
CA SER A 912 -10.95 -8.34 -31.06
C SER A 912 -10.35 -8.79 -29.75
N ALA A 913 -9.18 -9.42 -29.82
CA ALA A 913 -8.39 -9.77 -28.64
C ALA A 913 -7.72 -8.53 -28.01
N ALA A 914 -7.34 -7.53 -28.82
CA ALA A 914 -6.85 -6.24 -28.33
C ALA A 914 -8.01 -5.25 -28.14
N PRO A 915 -7.95 -4.34 -27.16
CA PRO A 915 -9.02 -3.37 -26.97
C PRO A 915 -9.16 -2.38 -28.11
N ALA A 916 -8.05 -1.94 -28.71
CA ALA A 916 -8.03 -0.97 -29.81
C ALA A 916 -6.94 -1.32 -30.82
N CYS A 917 -7.07 -0.76 -32.03
CA CYS A 917 -6.03 -0.88 -33.05
C CYS A 917 -4.86 0.09 -32.79
N GLY A 918 -3.66 -0.29 -33.21
CA GLY A 918 -2.44 0.52 -33.06
C GLY A 918 -2.29 1.64 -34.10
N SER A 919 -3.08 1.61 -35.18
CA SER A 919 -3.02 2.58 -36.29
C SER A 919 -4.08 3.66 -36.15
N PRO A 920 -3.71 4.97 -36.07
CA PRO A 920 -4.68 6.07 -36.09
C PRO A 920 -5.56 6.08 -37.37
N TYR A 921 -5.00 5.68 -38.52
CA TYR A 921 -5.74 5.56 -39.76
C TYR A 921 -6.83 4.49 -39.69
N LEU A 922 -6.48 3.29 -39.19
CA LEU A 922 -7.45 2.21 -39.01
C LEU A 922 -8.50 2.59 -37.97
N HIS A 923 -8.11 3.26 -36.89
CA HIS A 923 -9.03 3.81 -35.89
C HIS A 923 -10.07 4.73 -36.53
N ALA A 924 -9.62 5.73 -37.31
CA ALA A 924 -10.52 6.69 -37.98
C ALA A 924 -11.49 5.99 -38.94
N LYS A 925 -11.01 5.00 -39.70
CA LYS A 925 -11.86 4.20 -40.57
C LYS A 925 -12.94 3.41 -39.81
N GLN A 926 -12.54 2.74 -38.73
CA GLN A 926 -13.46 1.99 -37.87
C GLN A 926 -14.46 2.89 -37.15
N GLN A 927 -14.02 4.10 -36.70
CA GLN A 927 -14.90 5.07 -36.07
C GLN A 927 -15.96 5.60 -37.02
N ALA A 928 -15.56 5.98 -38.23
CA ALA A 928 -16.51 6.41 -39.27
C ALA A 928 -17.53 5.29 -39.63
N GLN A 929 -17.06 4.05 -39.74
CA GLN A 929 -17.92 2.90 -40.06
C GLN A 929 -18.97 2.68 -38.97
N LEU A 930 -18.57 2.60 -37.68
CA LEU A 930 -19.50 2.37 -36.59
C LEU A 930 -20.55 3.49 -36.44
N VAL A 931 -20.18 4.74 -36.70
CA VAL A 931 -21.12 5.88 -36.68
C VAL A 931 -22.13 5.75 -37.84
N ASN A 932 -21.66 5.42 -39.03
CA ASN A 932 -22.56 5.21 -40.20
C ASN A 932 -23.50 4.03 -39.95
N ASP A 933 -23.02 2.90 -39.42
CA ASP A 933 -23.85 1.72 -39.09
C ASP A 933 -24.91 2.05 -38.03
N ALA A 934 -24.51 2.82 -36.97
CA ALA A 934 -25.41 3.27 -35.93
C ALA A 934 -26.57 4.13 -36.49
N LEU A 935 -26.27 5.03 -37.42
CA LEU A 935 -27.22 5.96 -38.02
C LEU A 935 -27.88 5.42 -39.28
N ALA A 936 -27.57 4.20 -39.70
CA ALA A 936 -28.03 3.56 -40.95
C ALA A 936 -27.69 4.41 -42.23
N ILE A 937 -26.54 5.03 -42.23
CA ILE A 937 -26.03 5.77 -43.42
C ILE A 937 -25.34 4.74 -44.34
N VAL A 938 -25.81 4.64 -45.56
CA VAL A 938 -25.19 3.78 -46.60
C VAL A 938 -23.95 4.54 -47.09
N ALA A 939 -22.78 3.92 -46.97
CA ALA A 939 -21.55 4.48 -47.56
C ALA A 939 -21.72 4.48 -49.10
N GLU A 940 -21.53 5.64 -49.74
CA GLU A 940 -21.48 5.77 -51.18
C GLU A 940 -20.29 5.04 -51.80
#